data_9db6af8e647a449c98c0d7a09bd00d61
#
_entry.id   9db6af8e647a449c98c0d7a09bd00d61
#
_cell.length_a   1.000
_cell.length_b   1.000
_cell.length_c   1.000
_cell.angle_alpha   90.00
_cell.angle_beta   90.00
_cell.angle_gamma   90.00
#
_symmetry.space_group_name_H-M   'P 1'
#
loop_
_entity.id
_entity.type
_entity.pdbx_description
1 polymer ?
#
loop_
_entity_poly.entity_id
_entity_poly.type
_entity_poly.pdbx_seq_one_letter_code
_entity_poly.pdbx_strand_id
1 'polypeptide(L)'
;MKIKSSLVVIIFFICNQLQAQQWGYATLIAPQNSTTVTLLDTNSNVIKTWTGLSGQTAYSCYLMPGGYLWRTVKTTNNSFMGGGLAGRVQKVDWNGNIVFDYTVSDANQISHHDMCPMPNGDVLLIVYEKKTASQMTAAGASANSARQLEKIVQLHPTGITTATIAWQWNLYDHLCQSTNAAGANYVSSVVNNPQLFNVNYQVTNDWWHMNGIDYNASLDQIVVSSHNMNEQYIIDHSTTTAQAATHSGGNSGKGGDFLYRWGNPASYGATGTTIFNITHDAHWVPADCPKAGWLAGMNNKGVSGSQSSIDMYQPTWNGTTYTGTIGQAYLPSTYGYRHPCNGYTSNMGNSQQLPNGNMLVCLATAGKIYEIDSNGTTLWTYQGTGTYAQAFRYSKCFIENPSAAITNSSPAVCANSSTPLVLNTTAAATGVSNFTYSWSPAAGLSSTTAANPSVTNLSNATTYTVTVNTGSCTATATITVNINALPIADAGDDVVISAGQSTTLSATGGSGFAWSNGENTASIVVSPTITTVYTVTVSNASGCTTTDQVSVTVSGGSLSATATSTLDSVCQGVSTQLQVTPSGGSGTYSYSWSSNPAGFSSVQQTPSVSPNTSTIYTVTVNDGSVTATASVSVTVNPLPVVDAGNDVIITAGNSTTLTASGAGSYWWSNGVSTAVQTILPSVNTTYTVTGTDANGCSATDSVRVTVTGGPLAVVISATDSVICNGESSQLFASVTGGSGTYTYLWASNPSGLSSTLYNPYINPTATTTYSVTVSDGSSTVTATLTITVLELPAQPSISVNDTLLVSSSTTNNQWFYYGNLVSGGTNQVLDPDLPGSYQVQVIDSNGCGSPLSEPYEYIISGVKDLLASSFFSLAPNPAQNIVVVSGSFSGNDYAVYLYDYTGRVVLSEKNKNILNLNQLNSGSYVVLLETKEFRIYKPLIISK
;
A
#
# COMPACT_ATOMS: atom_id res chain seq x y z
N MET A 1 -77.53 -3.90 6.45
CA MET A 1 -77.01 -3.23 5.29
C MET A 1 -75.56 -2.97 5.61
N LYS A 2 -74.61 -3.85 5.14
CA LYS A 2 -73.16 -3.80 5.44
C LYS A 2 -72.45 -3.14 4.25
N ILE A 3 -71.85 -1.99 4.46
CA ILE A 3 -71.07 -1.31 3.50
C ILE A 3 -69.65 -1.83 3.72
N LYS A 4 -69.07 -2.51 2.72
CA LYS A 4 -67.68 -2.89 2.64
C LYS A 4 -66.88 -1.71 2.03
N SER A 5 -66.04 -1.06 2.82
CA SER A 5 -65.08 -0.12 2.29
C SER A 5 -63.82 -0.90 1.85
N SER A 6 -63.57 -0.93 0.54
CA SER A 6 -62.33 -1.47 -0.03
C SER A 6 -61.23 -0.40 0.10
N LEU A 7 -60.23 -0.69 0.90
CA LEU A 7 -59.03 0.11 1.00
C LEU A 7 -58.13 -0.23 -0.21
N VAL A 8 -58.04 0.67 -1.18
CA VAL A 8 -57.07 0.56 -2.27
C VAL A 8 -55.70 1.03 -1.73
N VAL A 9 -54.83 0.08 -1.46
CA VAL A 9 -53.42 0.37 -1.14
C VAL A 9 -52.73 0.66 -2.46
N ILE A 10 -52.42 1.94 -2.74
CA ILE A 10 -51.54 2.36 -3.83
C ILE A 10 -50.12 2.13 -3.32
N ILE A 11 -49.51 1.03 -3.73
CA ILE A 11 -48.08 0.80 -3.53
C ILE A 11 -47.33 1.70 -4.53
N PHE A 12 -46.81 2.82 -4.07
CA PHE A 12 -45.79 3.56 -4.81
C PHE A 12 -44.50 2.72 -4.79
N PHE A 13 -44.24 2.02 -5.87
CA PHE A 13 -42.89 1.58 -6.20
C PHE A 13 -42.04 2.84 -6.46
N ILE A 14 -41.37 3.34 -5.45
CA ILE A 14 -40.23 4.24 -5.66
C ILE A 14 -39.11 3.34 -6.19
N CYS A 15 -39.09 3.18 -7.50
CA CYS A 15 -37.90 2.72 -8.19
C CYS A 15 -36.85 3.80 -7.94
N ASN A 16 -35.97 3.60 -6.97
CA ASN A 16 -34.71 4.33 -6.88
C ASN A 16 -33.93 3.96 -8.14
N GLN A 17 -34.13 4.72 -9.19
CA GLN A 17 -33.20 4.78 -10.29
C GLN A 17 -31.90 5.30 -9.68
N LEU A 18 -30.93 4.42 -9.54
CA LEU A 18 -29.54 4.85 -9.47
C LEU A 18 -29.34 5.77 -10.68
N GLN A 19 -29.40 7.07 -10.46
CA GLN A 19 -29.08 8.04 -11.51
C GLN A 19 -27.63 7.73 -11.86
N ALA A 20 -27.40 7.37 -13.11
CA ALA A 20 -26.07 7.18 -13.63
C ALA A 20 -25.28 8.47 -13.36
N GLN A 21 -24.21 8.33 -12.59
CA GLN A 21 -23.42 9.47 -12.13
C GLN A 21 -22.29 9.74 -13.12
N GLN A 22 -22.02 11.02 -13.41
CA GLN A 22 -20.84 11.44 -14.15
C GLN A 22 -19.58 10.91 -13.46
N TRP A 23 -18.57 10.52 -14.26
CA TRP A 23 -17.30 10.07 -13.75
C TRP A 23 -16.21 11.13 -13.87
N GLY A 24 -15.23 11.06 -12.98
CA GLY A 24 -14.00 11.86 -13.03
C GLY A 24 -14.14 13.24 -12.43
N TYR A 25 -13.09 14.03 -12.61
CA TYR A 25 -12.95 15.35 -12.02
C TYR A 25 -12.86 16.45 -13.09
N ALA A 26 -12.08 16.20 -14.15
CA ALA A 26 -11.79 17.25 -15.13
C ALA A 26 -11.76 16.71 -16.55
N THR A 27 -12.31 17.48 -17.50
CA THR A 27 -12.26 17.24 -18.94
C THR A 27 -11.25 18.19 -19.58
N LEU A 28 -10.23 17.63 -20.24
CA LEU A 28 -9.27 18.38 -21.03
C LEU A 28 -9.88 18.71 -22.40
N ILE A 29 -9.85 19.97 -22.76
CA ILE A 29 -10.27 20.46 -24.08
C ILE A 29 -9.19 21.35 -24.68
N ALA A 30 -8.86 21.12 -25.95
CA ALA A 30 -7.88 21.88 -26.71
C ALA A 30 -8.43 22.22 -28.09
N PRO A 31 -8.92 23.46 -28.30
CA PRO A 31 -9.36 23.87 -29.62
C PRO A 31 -8.18 23.84 -30.61
N GLN A 32 -8.39 23.29 -31.79
CA GLN A 32 -7.39 23.35 -32.85
C GLN A 32 -7.07 24.82 -33.19
N ASN A 33 -5.84 25.06 -33.61
CA ASN A 33 -5.32 26.40 -33.97
C ASN A 33 -5.34 27.40 -32.79
N SER A 34 -5.51 26.91 -31.54
CA SER A 34 -5.48 27.72 -30.33
C SER A 34 -4.13 27.62 -29.62
N THR A 35 -3.72 28.69 -28.95
CA THR A 35 -2.60 28.71 -27.99
C THR A 35 -3.07 28.50 -26.55
N THR A 36 -4.34 28.09 -26.38
CA THR A 36 -4.97 27.89 -25.09
C THR A 36 -5.48 26.47 -24.97
N VAL A 37 -5.24 25.85 -23.82
CA VAL A 37 -5.78 24.54 -23.43
C VAL A 37 -6.48 24.72 -22.10
N THR A 38 -7.63 24.06 -21.90
CA THR A 38 -8.48 24.26 -20.71
C THR A 38 -8.88 22.93 -20.10
N LEU A 39 -8.93 22.89 -18.77
CA LEU A 39 -9.58 21.85 -17.98
C LEU A 39 -10.90 22.36 -17.44
N LEU A 40 -11.95 21.61 -17.66
CA LEU A 40 -13.32 21.88 -17.18
C LEU A 40 -13.70 20.86 -16.11
N ASP A 41 -14.41 21.30 -15.06
CA ASP A 41 -15.03 20.38 -14.11
C ASP A 41 -16.27 19.68 -14.73
N THR A 42 -16.93 18.82 -13.95
CA THR A 42 -18.14 18.12 -14.38
C THR A 42 -19.35 19.04 -14.59
N ASN A 43 -19.29 20.29 -14.14
CA ASN A 43 -20.31 21.32 -14.36
C ASN A 43 -19.92 22.27 -15.51
N SER A 44 -18.84 22.00 -16.25
CA SER A 44 -18.25 22.83 -17.30
C SER A 44 -17.64 24.14 -16.81
N ASN A 45 -17.36 24.29 -15.52
CA ASN A 45 -16.57 25.40 -15.01
C ASN A 45 -15.09 25.18 -15.28
N VAL A 46 -14.36 26.27 -15.50
CA VAL A 46 -12.92 26.24 -15.76
C VAL A 46 -12.16 25.97 -14.45
N ILE A 47 -11.44 24.85 -14.39
CA ILE A 47 -10.53 24.52 -13.29
C ILE A 47 -9.15 25.14 -13.54
N LYS A 48 -8.66 25.00 -14.76
CA LYS A 48 -7.31 25.41 -15.17
C LYS A 48 -7.30 25.82 -16.63
N THR A 49 -6.53 26.85 -16.93
CA THR A 49 -6.25 27.26 -18.30
C THR A 49 -4.74 27.48 -18.46
N TRP A 50 -4.17 26.86 -19.49
CA TRP A 50 -2.84 27.21 -20.00
C TRP A 50 -3.04 28.18 -21.15
N THR A 51 -2.56 29.41 -21.02
CA THR A 51 -2.67 30.49 -22.01
C THR A 51 -1.30 30.90 -22.54
N GLY A 52 -1.28 31.50 -23.73
CA GLY A 52 -0.04 32.03 -24.31
C GLY A 52 1.00 30.95 -24.63
N LEU A 53 0.57 29.70 -24.84
CA LEU A 53 1.46 28.61 -25.20
C LEU A 53 2.17 28.87 -26.52
N SER A 54 3.46 28.53 -26.61
CA SER A 54 4.29 28.73 -27.79
C SER A 54 3.79 27.88 -28.97
N GLY A 55 3.13 28.53 -29.96
CA GLY A 55 2.57 27.88 -31.11
C GLY A 55 1.15 27.33 -30.92
N GLN A 56 0.45 27.12 -31.99
CA GLN A 56 -0.94 26.65 -31.99
C GLN A 56 -1.00 25.12 -31.84
N THR A 57 -1.97 24.63 -31.06
CA THR A 57 -2.28 23.20 -30.97
C THR A 57 -2.67 22.69 -32.37
N ALA A 58 -2.03 21.60 -32.79
CA ALA A 58 -2.26 21.02 -34.10
C ALA A 58 -3.44 20.04 -34.06
N TYR A 59 -3.32 18.98 -33.28
CA TYR A 59 -4.31 17.91 -33.23
C TYR A 59 -4.50 17.38 -31.80
N SER A 60 -3.56 16.61 -31.26
CA SER A 60 -3.71 15.91 -29.99
C SER A 60 -3.21 16.69 -28.79
N CYS A 61 -3.84 16.42 -27.65
CA CYS A 61 -3.50 17.02 -26.37
C CYS A 61 -3.85 16.03 -25.25
N TYR A 62 -2.85 15.70 -24.42
CA TYR A 62 -2.98 14.72 -23.31
C TYR A 62 -2.49 15.32 -22.01
N LEU A 63 -3.14 14.95 -20.92
CA LEU A 63 -2.64 15.21 -19.58
C LEU A 63 -1.99 13.94 -19.03
N MET A 64 -0.82 14.08 -18.41
CA MET A 64 -0.12 12.99 -17.72
C MET A 64 -0.21 13.18 -16.21
N PRO A 65 0.04 12.11 -15.43
CA PRO A 65 0.08 12.21 -13.98
C PRO A 65 0.97 13.36 -13.51
N GLY A 66 0.51 14.12 -12.52
CA GLY A 66 1.18 15.33 -12.06
C GLY A 66 0.86 16.58 -12.89
N GLY A 67 -0.18 16.53 -13.72
CA GLY A 67 -0.69 17.70 -14.45
C GLY A 67 0.21 18.17 -15.60
N TYR A 68 1.09 17.31 -16.11
CA TYR A 68 1.88 17.63 -17.31
C TYR A 68 1.03 17.53 -18.55
N LEU A 69 0.98 18.62 -19.32
CA LEU A 69 0.27 18.73 -20.59
C LEU A 69 1.21 18.38 -21.74
N TRP A 70 0.90 17.33 -22.51
CA TRP A 70 1.52 17.05 -23.79
C TRP A 70 0.62 17.52 -24.92
N ARG A 71 1.19 18.12 -25.98
CA ARG A 71 0.43 18.56 -27.15
C ARG A 71 1.26 18.53 -28.42
N THR A 72 0.60 18.24 -29.54
CA THR A 72 1.16 18.48 -30.88
C THR A 72 0.99 19.94 -31.26
N VAL A 73 2.02 20.52 -31.90
CA VAL A 73 2.07 21.95 -32.20
C VAL A 73 2.37 22.18 -33.70
N LYS A 74 1.68 23.13 -34.29
CA LYS A 74 1.87 23.48 -35.70
C LYS A 74 3.21 24.14 -35.96
N THR A 75 3.82 23.76 -37.09
CA THR A 75 4.96 24.46 -37.71
C THR A 75 4.58 24.95 -39.08
N THR A 76 5.36 25.89 -39.58
CA THR A 76 5.21 26.37 -40.98
C THR A 76 6.06 25.49 -41.89
N ASN A 77 5.53 24.40 -42.42
CA ASN A 77 6.18 23.54 -43.39
C ASN A 77 5.22 23.27 -44.54
N ASN A 78 5.49 23.91 -45.68
CA ASN A 78 4.68 23.82 -46.90
C ASN A 78 5.11 22.65 -47.80
N SER A 79 6.07 21.85 -47.40
CA SER A 79 6.60 20.75 -48.22
C SER A 79 5.74 19.48 -48.19
N PHE A 80 4.79 19.39 -47.24
CA PHE A 80 3.92 18.25 -47.06
C PHE A 80 2.47 18.60 -47.35
N MET A 81 1.74 17.63 -47.87
CA MET A 81 0.28 17.70 -48.10
C MET A 81 -0.38 16.63 -47.24
N GLY A 82 -1.61 16.90 -46.78
CA GLY A 82 -2.38 15.98 -45.94
C GLY A 82 -2.98 16.69 -44.72
N GLY A 83 -3.85 15.96 -44.03
CA GLY A 83 -4.49 16.46 -42.81
C GLY A 83 -3.57 16.43 -41.60
N GLY A 84 -3.94 17.16 -40.53
CA GLY A 84 -3.34 17.00 -39.19
C GLY A 84 -1.88 17.39 -39.02
N LEU A 85 -1.26 18.13 -39.99
CA LEU A 85 0.16 18.49 -39.89
C LEU A 85 0.47 19.27 -38.62
N ALA A 86 1.48 18.78 -37.86
CA ALA A 86 1.98 19.40 -36.65
C ALA A 86 3.43 19.87 -36.80
N GLY A 87 4.38 18.98 -36.76
CA GLY A 87 5.81 19.23 -36.92
C GLY A 87 6.55 19.50 -35.63
N ARG A 88 5.86 19.66 -34.50
CA ARG A 88 6.47 19.91 -33.19
C ARG A 88 5.66 19.26 -32.09
N VAL A 89 6.31 18.80 -31.04
CA VAL A 89 5.70 18.23 -29.83
C VAL A 89 6.18 19.02 -28.61
N GLN A 90 5.26 19.32 -27.69
CA GLN A 90 5.55 20.06 -26.46
C GLN A 90 5.03 19.31 -25.25
N LYS A 91 5.82 19.40 -24.13
CA LYS A 91 5.39 19.06 -22.77
C LYS A 91 5.44 20.33 -21.91
N VAL A 92 4.36 20.62 -21.21
CA VAL A 92 4.19 21.84 -20.39
C VAL A 92 3.83 21.39 -18.98
N ASP A 93 4.43 22.01 -17.96
CA ASP A 93 4.08 21.71 -16.57
C ASP A 93 2.72 22.34 -16.15
N TRP A 94 2.28 22.03 -14.94
CA TRP A 94 1.05 22.60 -14.39
C TRP A 94 1.05 24.13 -14.35
N ASN A 95 2.22 24.76 -14.15
CA ASN A 95 2.35 26.22 -14.06
C ASN A 95 2.42 26.91 -15.42
N GLY A 96 2.54 26.16 -16.51
CA GLY A 96 2.64 26.68 -17.87
C GLY A 96 4.07 26.79 -18.39
N ASN A 97 5.06 26.29 -17.65
CA ASN A 97 6.45 26.28 -18.13
C ASN A 97 6.65 25.14 -19.13
N ILE A 98 7.34 25.44 -20.22
CA ILE A 98 7.70 24.44 -21.22
C ILE A 98 8.88 23.63 -20.67
N VAL A 99 8.66 22.33 -20.49
CA VAL A 99 9.69 21.39 -20.00
C VAL A 99 10.27 20.53 -21.11
N PHE A 100 9.57 20.49 -22.27
CA PHE A 100 10.09 19.86 -23.50
C PHE A 100 9.43 20.50 -24.71
N ASP A 101 10.21 20.75 -25.78
CA ASP A 101 9.75 21.36 -27.04
C ASP A 101 10.66 20.91 -28.19
N TYR A 102 10.22 19.92 -28.94
CA TYR A 102 11.05 19.29 -29.96
C TYR A 102 10.40 19.37 -31.33
N THR A 103 11.21 19.70 -32.34
CA THR A 103 10.75 19.83 -33.74
C THR A 103 11.04 18.54 -34.52
N VAL A 104 9.98 17.97 -35.08
CA VAL A 104 10.03 16.85 -36.03
C VAL A 104 9.46 17.32 -37.34
N SER A 105 10.17 18.23 -38.00
CA SER A 105 9.75 18.86 -39.27
C SER A 105 10.98 19.34 -40.05
N ASP A 106 11.21 18.71 -41.21
CA ASP A 106 12.24 19.14 -42.16
C ASP A 106 11.74 18.95 -43.60
N ALA A 107 12.62 18.96 -44.58
CA ALA A 107 12.25 18.78 -45.98
C ALA A 107 11.69 17.38 -46.33
N ASN A 108 12.06 16.37 -45.53
CA ASN A 108 11.81 14.95 -45.80
C ASN A 108 10.80 14.30 -44.82
N GLN A 109 10.55 14.90 -43.68
CA GLN A 109 9.63 14.38 -42.67
C GLN A 109 8.90 15.46 -41.87
N ILE A 110 7.71 15.12 -41.36
CA ILE A 110 6.94 15.98 -40.44
C ILE A 110 6.02 15.13 -39.56
N SER A 111 5.97 15.42 -38.25
CA SER A 111 4.97 14.83 -37.40
C SER A 111 3.56 15.35 -37.71
N HIS A 112 2.56 14.47 -37.58
CA HIS A 112 1.18 14.84 -37.87
C HIS A 112 0.20 14.10 -36.94
N HIS A 113 -1.04 14.58 -36.89
CA HIS A 113 -2.16 14.06 -36.13
C HIS A 113 -1.80 13.78 -34.67
N ASP A 114 -1.64 12.53 -34.32
CA ASP A 114 -1.66 12.06 -32.94
C ASP A 114 -0.26 11.75 -32.40
N MET A 115 -0.20 11.63 -31.09
CA MET A 115 0.95 11.19 -30.33
C MET A 115 0.47 10.34 -29.14
N CYS A 116 1.31 9.49 -28.63
CA CYS A 116 1.04 8.75 -27.39
C CYS A 116 2.16 8.97 -26.38
N PRO A 117 1.93 9.78 -25.31
CA PRO A 117 2.87 9.87 -24.19
C PRO A 117 2.93 8.52 -23.45
N MET A 118 4.15 8.03 -23.21
CA MET A 118 4.40 6.73 -22.60
C MET A 118 4.63 6.84 -21.09
N PRO A 119 4.39 5.76 -20.31
CA PRO A 119 4.58 5.76 -18.86
C PRO A 119 6.03 6.04 -18.42
N ASN A 120 7.03 5.69 -19.25
CA ASN A 120 8.46 5.94 -19.00
C ASN A 120 8.90 7.39 -19.26
N GLY A 121 8.00 8.26 -19.70
CA GLY A 121 8.27 9.66 -20.01
C GLY A 121 8.63 9.94 -21.45
N ASP A 122 8.73 8.93 -22.30
CA ASP A 122 8.91 9.04 -23.74
C ASP A 122 7.60 9.45 -24.43
N VAL A 123 7.67 9.71 -25.74
CA VAL A 123 6.49 9.95 -26.56
C VAL A 123 6.60 9.28 -27.92
N LEU A 124 5.56 8.57 -28.32
CA LEU A 124 5.40 8.06 -29.68
C LEU A 124 4.76 9.14 -30.56
N LEU A 125 5.30 9.32 -31.76
CA LEU A 125 4.81 10.29 -32.74
C LEU A 125 4.53 9.60 -34.07
N ILE A 126 3.43 9.96 -34.70
CA ILE A 126 3.17 9.64 -36.10
C ILE A 126 3.89 10.65 -36.97
N VAL A 127 4.62 10.18 -37.98
CA VAL A 127 5.47 11.03 -38.83
C VAL A 127 5.29 10.64 -40.30
N TYR A 128 4.99 11.61 -41.15
CA TYR A 128 5.13 11.48 -42.59
C TYR A 128 6.61 11.51 -42.96
N GLU A 129 6.98 10.59 -43.83
CA GLU A 129 8.29 10.55 -44.47
C GLU A 129 8.13 10.50 -46.00
N LYS A 130 8.85 11.38 -46.73
CA LYS A 130 8.85 11.35 -48.20
C LYS A 130 9.70 10.24 -48.76
N LYS A 131 9.10 9.43 -49.63
CA LYS A 131 9.81 8.48 -50.47
C LYS A 131 9.76 8.93 -51.91
N THR A 132 10.90 8.95 -52.57
CA THR A 132 11.03 9.31 -54.00
C THR A 132 10.34 8.29 -54.91
N ALA A 133 10.03 8.68 -56.10
CA ALA A 133 9.47 7.75 -57.10
C ALA A 133 10.38 6.51 -57.31
N SER A 134 11.71 6.71 -57.32
CA SER A 134 12.67 5.64 -57.43
C SER A 134 12.64 4.66 -56.23
N GLN A 135 12.54 5.18 -55.00
CA GLN A 135 12.37 4.35 -53.81
C GLN A 135 11.06 3.55 -53.84
N MET A 136 9.96 4.19 -54.23
CA MET A 136 8.68 3.49 -54.35
C MET A 136 8.69 2.41 -55.43
N THR A 137 9.30 2.66 -56.57
CA THR A 137 9.50 1.63 -57.63
C THR A 137 10.38 0.51 -57.09
N ALA A 138 11.47 0.82 -56.35
CA ALA A 138 12.32 -0.17 -55.73
C ALA A 138 11.57 -1.00 -54.68
N ALA A 139 10.57 -0.47 -53.99
CA ALA A 139 9.70 -1.20 -53.08
C ALA A 139 8.58 -2.00 -53.79
N GLY A 140 8.51 -1.99 -55.11
CA GLY A 140 7.55 -2.74 -55.92
C GLY A 140 6.26 -2.00 -56.27
N ALA A 141 6.24 -0.65 -56.15
CA ALA A 141 5.10 0.13 -56.61
C ALA A 141 5.00 0.08 -58.14
N SER A 142 3.81 -0.16 -58.64
CA SER A 142 3.53 -0.15 -60.08
C SER A 142 3.49 1.27 -60.67
N ALA A 143 3.14 2.26 -59.86
CA ALA A 143 3.16 3.67 -60.28
C ALA A 143 4.49 4.31 -59.90
N ASN A 144 5.17 4.89 -60.87
CA ASN A 144 6.42 5.64 -60.66
C ASN A 144 6.11 7.06 -60.14
N SER A 145 5.74 7.12 -58.87
CA SER A 145 5.38 8.39 -58.20
C SER A 145 5.94 8.44 -56.77
N ALA A 146 6.41 9.61 -56.38
CA ALA A 146 6.80 9.85 -55.00
C ALA A 146 5.56 9.76 -54.07
N ARG A 147 5.77 9.33 -52.82
CA ARG A 147 4.70 9.22 -51.84
C ARG A 147 5.13 9.71 -50.46
N GLN A 148 4.18 10.15 -49.66
CA GLN A 148 4.34 10.31 -48.24
C GLN A 148 3.95 9.00 -47.59
N LEU A 149 4.89 8.38 -46.85
CA LEU A 149 4.67 7.17 -46.09
C LEU A 149 4.70 7.47 -44.61
N GLU A 150 4.18 6.54 -43.86
CA GLU A 150 4.09 6.64 -42.40
C GLU A 150 5.30 6.01 -41.73
N LYS A 151 5.74 6.63 -40.66
CA LYS A 151 6.60 6.01 -39.64
C LYS A 151 6.16 6.40 -38.25
N ILE A 152 6.53 5.59 -37.29
CA ILE A 152 6.37 5.87 -35.85
C ILE A 152 7.74 6.11 -35.28
N VAL A 153 7.88 7.17 -34.47
CA VAL A 153 9.13 7.51 -33.80
C VAL A 153 8.87 7.66 -32.32
N GLN A 154 9.64 6.92 -31.51
CA GLN A 154 9.69 7.11 -30.06
C GLN A 154 10.82 8.09 -29.75
N LEU A 155 10.46 9.21 -29.12
CA LEU A 155 11.41 10.19 -28.64
C LEU A 155 11.60 10.03 -27.13
N HIS A 156 12.87 9.95 -26.72
CA HIS A 156 13.29 10.06 -25.32
C HIS A 156 13.81 11.49 -25.08
N PRO A 157 13.08 12.33 -24.31
CA PRO A 157 13.54 13.69 -23.98
C PRO A 157 14.84 13.68 -23.18
N THR A 158 15.87 14.38 -23.65
CA THR A 158 17.18 14.51 -22.98
C THR A 158 17.44 15.94 -22.48
N GLY A 159 16.55 16.87 -22.80
CA GLY A 159 16.58 18.26 -22.40
C GLY A 159 15.37 18.99 -22.96
N ILE A 160 15.27 20.29 -22.75
CA ILE A 160 14.08 21.06 -23.18
C ILE A 160 13.87 20.99 -24.70
N THR A 161 14.95 21.05 -25.49
CA THR A 161 14.88 21.06 -26.96
C THR A 161 15.64 19.89 -27.59
N THR A 162 16.06 18.92 -26.79
CA THR A 162 16.85 17.78 -27.26
C THR A 162 16.15 16.46 -26.91
N ALA A 163 16.23 15.52 -27.85
CA ALA A 163 15.75 14.15 -27.67
C ALA A 163 16.62 13.17 -28.43
N THR A 164 16.61 11.92 -28.00
CA THR A 164 17.13 10.79 -28.77
C THR A 164 15.98 9.97 -29.32
N ILE A 165 16.17 9.37 -30.50
CA ILE A 165 15.23 8.37 -31.02
C ILE A 165 15.52 7.05 -30.29
N ALA A 166 14.61 6.65 -29.42
CA ALA A 166 14.72 5.41 -28.66
C ALA A 166 14.29 4.20 -29.50
N TRP A 167 13.28 4.38 -30.34
CA TRP A 167 12.75 3.35 -31.22
C TRP A 167 12.07 4.01 -32.43
N GLN A 168 12.04 3.28 -33.57
CA GLN A 168 11.26 3.66 -34.73
C GLN A 168 10.80 2.47 -35.54
N TRP A 169 9.68 2.63 -36.24
CA TRP A 169 9.09 1.73 -37.19
C TRP A 169 8.72 2.48 -38.46
N ASN A 170 8.89 1.86 -39.64
CA ASN A 170 8.59 2.49 -40.93
C ASN A 170 7.70 1.57 -41.75
N LEU A 171 6.59 2.07 -42.29
CA LEU A 171 5.72 1.34 -43.20
C LEU A 171 6.47 0.85 -44.44
N TYR A 172 7.47 1.59 -44.89
CA TYR A 172 8.28 1.26 -46.05
C TYR A 172 8.93 -0.13 -45.97
N ASP A 173 9.31 -0.56 -44.79
CA ASP A 173 10.00 -1.81 -44.53
C ASP A 173 9.05 -3.03 -44.53
N HIS A 174 7.72 -2.80 -44.52
CA HIS A 174 6.67 -3.81 -44.42
C HIS A 174 5.74 -3.85 -45.67
N LEU A 175 6.24 -3.37 -46.77
CA LEU A 175 5.50 -3.38 -48.05
C LEU A 175 5.62 -4.72 -48.77
N CYS A 176 4.54 -5.08 -49.50
CA CYS A 176 4.56 -6.22 -50.41
C CYS A 176 3.83 -5.87 -51.73
N GLN A 177 4.02 -6.72 -52.74
CA GLN A 177 3.29 -6.69 -54.01
C GLN A 177 3.25 -8.08 -54.65
N SER A 178 2.24 -8.38 -55.49
CA SER A 178 2.09 -9.64 -56.20
C SER A 178 1.98 -9.45 -57.73
N THR A 179 2.28 -8.24 -58.25
CA THR A 179 2.10 -7.88 -59.64
C THR A 179 3.36 -8.06 -60.49
N ASN A 180 4.53 -8.07 -59.88
CA ASN A 180 5.82 -8.20 -60.57
C ASN A 180 6.72 -9.22 -59.84
N ALA A 181 6.81 -10.45 -60.33
CA ALA A 181 7.57 -11.52 -59.70
C ALA A 181 9.09 -11.30 -59.66
N ALA A 182 9.62 -10.44 -60.55
CA ALA A 182 11.03 -10.06 -60.57
C ALA A 182 11.33 -8.81 -59.73
N GLY A 183 10.31 -8.13 -59.22
CA GLY A 183 10.43 -6.89 -58.40
C GLY A 183 10.69 -7.21 -56.93
N ALA A 184 11.19 -6.19 -56.23
CA ALA A 184 11.36 -6.25 -54.76
C ALA A 184 10.00 -6.40 -54.04
N ASN A 185 10.04 -6.94 -52.83
CA ASN A 185 8.88 -7.16 -51.98
C ASN A 185 7.81 -8.03 -52.63
N TYR A 186 8.21 -8.91 -53.58
CA TYR A 186 7.27 -9.82 -54.25
C TYR A 186 6.83 -10.93 -53.29
N VAL A 187 5.52 -11.10 -53.23
CA VAL A 187 4.87 -12.25 -52.61
C VAL A 187 3.98 -12.92 -53.66
N SER A 188 3.88 -14.24 -53.64
CA SER A 188 3.03 -14.98 -54.57
C SER A 188 1.55 -14.64 -54.50
N SER A 189 1.13 -14.19 -53.30
CA SER A 189 -0.23 -13.76 -53.05
C SER A 189 -0.25 -12.79 -51.87
N VAL A 190 -0.84 -11.60 -52.00
CA VAL A 190 -1.01 -10.64 -50.92
C VAL A 190 -1.88 -11.19 -49.79
N VAL A 191 -2.92 -11.95 -50.13
CA VAL A 191 -3.85 -12.53 -49.17
C VAL A 191 -3.20 -13.57 -48.23
N ASN A 192 -2.10 -14.16 -48.67
CA ASN A 192 -1.31 -15.11 -47.86
C ASN A 192 -0.28 -14.40 -46.98
N ASN A 193 -0.16 -13.08 -47.10
CA ASN A 193 0.79 -12.25 -46.35
C ASN A 193 0.08 -11.07 -45.72
N PRO A 194 -0.95 -11.29 -44.88
CA PRO A 194 -1.75 -10.20 -44.30
C PRO A 194 -0.95 -9.35 -43.31
N GLN A 195 0.20 -9.83 -42.83
CA GLN A 195 1.13 -9.08 -41.98
C GLN A 195 1.88 -7.98 -42.73
N LEU A 196 1.83 -7.95 -44.06
CA LEU A 196 2.48 -6.95 -44.92
C LEU A 196 1.43 -6.05 -45.59
N PHE A 197 1.84 -4.89 -46.07
CA PHE A 197 0.96 -3.96 -46.73
C PHE A 197 1.18 -3.93 -48.25
N ASN A 198 0.09 -4.07 -49.02
CA ASN A 198 0.17 -4.04 -50.49
C ASN A 198 0.46 -2.63 -51.00
N VAL A 199 1.68 -2.40 -51.49
CA VAL A 199 2.14 -1.10 -52.02
C VAL A 199 1.29 -0.55 -53.18
N ASN A 200 0.50 -1.40 -53.83
CA ASN A 200 -0.36 -1.05 -54.93
C ASN A 200 -1.87 -0.92 -54.58
N TYR A 201 -2.24 -1.00 -53.29
CA TYR A 201 -3.62 -0.87 -52.86
C TYR A 201 -4.01 0.61 -52.72
N GLN A 202 -5.09 1.03 -53.37
CA GLN A 202 -5.74 2.38 -53.31
C GLN A 202 -4.75 3.56 -53.24
N VAL A 203 -3.84 3.60 -54.21
CA VAL A 203 -2.78 4.64 -54.26
C VAL A 203 -3.32 6.03 -54.46
N THR A 204 -3.04 6.95 -53.48
CA THR A 204 -3.33 8.37 -53.52
C THR A 204 -2.09 9.16 -53.08
N ASN A 205 -2.08 10.46 -53.19
CA ASN A 205 -0.97 11.33 -52.73
C ASN A 205 -0.79 11.30 -51.20
N ASP A 206 -1.90 11.27 -50.46
CA ASP A 206 -1.98 11.07 -49.01
C ASP A 206 -2.46 9.60 -48.80
N TRP A 207 -1.54 8.66 -48.94
CA TRP A 207 -1.89 7.30 -49.24
C TRP A 207 -2.46 6.53 -48.07
N TRP A 208 -1.72 6.42 -46.96
CA TRP A 208 -2.15 5.60 -45.82
C TRP A 208 -2.89 6.42 -44.76
N HIS A 209 -2.36 7.61 -44.48
CA HIS A 209 -2.94 8.59 -43.58
C HIS A 209 -3.23 8.06 -42.19
N MET A 210 -2.16 7.78 -41.39
CA MET A 210 -2.27 7.42 -40.00
C MET A 210 -2.81 8.60 -39.19
N ASN A 211 -3.75 8.36 -38.26
CA ASN A 211 -4.44 9.46 -37.57
C ASN A 211 -4.80 9.19 -36.10
N GLY A 212 -4.44 8.03 -35.55
CA GLY A 212 -4.55 7.68 -34.16
C GLY A 212 -3.45 6.70 -33.77
N ILE A 213 -2.90 6.85 -32.59
CA ILE A 213 -1.87 5.97 -32.05
C ILE A 213 -2.06 5.81 -30.53
N ASP A 214 -1.96 4.57 -30.06
CA ASP A 214 -1.95 4.28 -28.62
C ASP A 214 -1.01 3.11 -28.30
N TYR A 215 -0.57 3.02 -27.06
CA TYR A 215 0.42 2.07 -26.58
C TYR A 215 -0.10 1.27 -25.38
N ASN A 216 -0.04 -0.03 -25.52
CA ASN A 216 -0.34 -0.98 -24.44
C ASN A 216 0.94 -1.45 -23.76
N ALA A 217 1.24 -0.91 -22.58
CA ALA A 217 2.47 -1.23 -21.84
C ALA A 217 2.53 -2.68 -21.34
N SER A 218 1.38 -3.33 -21.11
CA SER A 218 1.36 -4.72 -20.64
C SER A 218 1.64 -5.74 -21.75
N LEU A 219 1.30 -5.40 -22.99
CA LEU A 219 1.56 -6.22 -24.17
C LEU A 219 2.81 -5.78 -24.92
N ASP A 220 3.33 -4.60 -24.63
CA ASP A 220 4.37 -3.88 -25.36
C ASP A 220 4.03 -3.77 -26.86
N GLN A 221 2.82 -3.30 -27.13
CA GLN A 221 2.25 -3.20 -28.48
C GLN A 221 1.69 -1.80 -28.75
N ILE A 222 1.77 -1.39 -30.00
CA ILE A 222 1.19 -0.14 -30.52
C ILE A 222 -0.01 -0.48 -31.38
N VAL A 223 -1.13 0.25 -31.17
CA VAL A 223 -2.26 0.28 -32.11
C VAL A 223 -2.28 1.60 -32.87
N VAL A 224 -2.58 1.52 -34.15
CA VAL A 224 -2.75 2.70 -35.03
C VAL A 224 -3.99 2.59 -35.88
N SER A 225 -4.60 3.73 -36.24
CA SER A 225 -5.68 3.83 -37.22
C SER A 225 -5.21 4.51 -38.50
N SER A 226 -5.74 4.03 -39.64
CA SER A 226 -5.54 4.64 -40.97
C SER A 226 -6.87 5.14 -41.50
N HIS A 227 -6.94 6.44 -41.75
CA HIS A 227 -8.10 7.10 -42.34
C HIS A 227 -8.48 6.53 -43.71
N ASN A 228 -7.49 6.46 -44.64
CA ASN A 228 -7.76 6.11 -46.01
C ASN A 228 -7.92 4.62 -46.23
N MET A 229 -7.34 3.81 -45.36
CA MET A 229 -7.47 2.34 -45.42
C MET A 229 -8.71 1.83 -44.69
N ASN A 230 -9.36 2.66 -43.85
CA ASN A 230 -10.49 2.23 -43.00
C ASN A 230 -10.14 1.04 -42.10
N GLU A 231 -9.00 1.09 -41.47
CA GLU A 231 -8.43 -0.05 -40.79
C GLU A 231 -7.65 0.37 -39.56
N GLN A 232 -7.58 -0.50 -38.54
CA GLN A 232 -6.69 -0.42 -37.40
C GLN A 232 -5.67 -1.55 -37.45
N TYR A 233 -4.45 -1.27 -36.96
CA TYR A 233 -3.32 -2.19 -37.02
C TYR A 233 -2.64 -2.29 -35.66
N ILE A 234 -2.15 -3.48 -35.30
CA ILE A 234 -1.30 -3.68 -34.12
C ILE A 234 0.11 -4.02 -34.58
N ILE A 235 1.10 -3.39 -33.96
CA ILE A 235 2.54 -3.54 -34.22
C ILE A 235 3.24 -3.92 -32.92
N ASP A 236 4.27 -4.81 -33.01
CA ASP A 236 5.10 -5.23 -31.89
C ASP A 236 6.13 -4.13 -31.55
N HIS A 237 5.97 -3.50 -30.38
CA HIS A 237 6.92 -2.51 -29.92
C HIS A 237 8.09 -3.11 -29.14
N SER A 238 8.01 -4.37 -28.70
CA SER A 238 9.09 -5.07 -27.96
C SER A 238 10.35 -5.32 -28.81
N THR A 239 10.33 -4.89 -30.08
CA THR A 239 11.44 -4.96 -31.02
C THR A 239 12.48 -3.88 -30.76
N THR A 240 13.76 -4.14 -31.11
CA THR A 240 14.70 -3.05 -31.37
C THR A 240 14.35 -2.36 -32.67
N THR A 241 14.82 -1.12 -32.89
CA THR A 241 14.65 -0.39 -34.17
C THR A 241 15.12 -1.26 -35.37
N ALA A 242 16.22 -2.00 -35.20
CA ALA A 242 16.74 -2.88 -36.26
C ALA A 242 15.79 -4.06 -36.53
N GLN A 243 15.19 -4.65 -35.51
CA GLN A 243 14.20 -5.71 -35.65
C GLN A 243 12.87 -5.18 -36.20
N ALA A 244 12.47 -3.97 -35.79
CA ALA A 244 11.26 -3.30 -36.29
C ALA A 244 11.33 -3.00 -37.81
N ALA A 245 12.52 -2.98 -38.40
CA ALA A 245 12.73 -2.87 -39.86
C ALA A 245 12.77 -4.23 -40.58
N THR A 246 12.47 -5.33 -39.90
CA THR A 246 12.54 -6.68 -40.43
C THR A 246 11.27 -7.50 -40.16
N HIS A 247 11.19 -8.72 -40.65
CA HIS A 247 10.07 -9.64 -40.48
C HIS A 247 10.30 -10.65 -39.34
N SER A 248 11.24 -10.40 -38.46
CA SER A 248 11.57 -11.29 -37.32
C SER A 248 12.12 -10.52 -36.13
N GLY A 249 11.88 -11.03 -34.93
CA GLY A 249 12.29 -10.42 -33.66
C GLY A 249 11.10 -9.89 -32.86
N GLY A 250 11.39 -9.32 -31.69
CA GLY A 250 10.38 -8.92 -30.70
C GLY A 250 9.73 -10.14 -30.03
N ASN A 251 8.79 -9.86 -29.13
CA ASN A 251 8.06 -10.88 -28.37
C ASN A 251 7.17 -11.76 -29.28
N SER A 252 6.69 -11.20 -30.38
CA SER A 252 5.88 -11.92 -31.37
C SER A 252 6.69 -12.77 -32.33
N GLY A 253 8.01 -12.53 -32.43
CA GLY A 253 8.89 -13.15 -33.41
C GLY A 253 8.70 -12.65 -34.87
N LYS A 254 7.87 -11.60 -35.07
CA LYS A 254 7.50 -11.08 -36.40
C LYS A 254 8.18 -9.77 -36.80
N GLY A 255 9.11 -9.29 -35.98
CA GLY A 255 9.73 -7.99 -36.22
C GLY A 255 8.69 -6.87 -36.20
N GLY A 256 8.76 -5.96 -37.19
CA GLY A 256 7.78 -4.87 -37.30
C GLY A 256 6.56 -5.17 -38.18
N ASP A 257 6.34 -6.42 -38.57
CA ASP A 257 5.15 -6.80 -39.32
C ASP A 257 3.88 -6.60 -38.51
N PHE A 258 2.75 -6.36 -39.19
CA PHE A 258 1.47 -6.25 -38.50
C PHE A 258 1.11 -7.55 -37.80
N LEU A 259 0.88 -7.46 -36.49
CA LEU A 259 0.38 -8.58 -35.68
C LEU A 259 -1.09 -8.84 -35.93
N TYR A 260 -1.83 -7.77 -36.21
CA TYR A 260 -3.29 -7.77 -36.33
C TYR A 260 -3.75 -6.62 -37.23
N ARG A 261 -4.83 -6.84 -37.93
CA ARG A 261 -5.49 -5.84 -38.82
C ARG A 261 -6.99 -6.00 -38.71
N TRP A 262 -7.71 -4.88 -38.56
CA TRP A 262 -9.17 -4.95 -38.43
C TRP A 262 -9.86 -3.73 -39.01
N GLY A 263 -10.96 -3.99 -39.72
CA GLY A 263 -11.83 -2.96 -40.30
C GLY A 263 -12.03 -3.07 -41.78
N ASN A 264 -11.00 -3.41 -42.59
CA ASN A 264 -11.07 -3.48 -44.06
C ASN A 264 -10.30 -4.69 -44.62
N PRO A 265 -10.91 -5.88 -44.70
CA PRO A 265 -10.24 -7.08 -45.19
C PRO A 265 -9.82 -6.97 -46.67
N ALA A 266 -10.47 -6.13 -47.46
CA ALA A 266 -10.10 -5.91 -48.86
C ALA A 266 -8.69 -5.33 -49.06
N SER A 267 -8.14 -4.62 -48.07
CA SER A 267 -6.80 -4.02 -48.12
C SER A 267 -5.68 -5.05 -48.23
N TYR A 268 -5.92 -6.30 -47.80
CA TYR A 268 -5.00 -7.43 -47.93
C TYR A 268 -5.59 -8.59 -48.72
N GLY A 269 -6.64 -8.32 -49.51
CA GLY A 269 -7.24 -9.30 -50.43
C GLY A 269 -8.08 -10.38 -49.75
N ALA A 270 -8.42 -10.27 -48.48
CA ALA A 270 -9.25 -11.20 -47.76
C ALA A 270 -10.76 -10.92 -47.96
N THR A 271 -11.57 -11.97 -47.79
CA THR A 271 -13.02 -11.85 -47.81
C THR A 271 -13.55 -11.32 -46.44
N GLY A 272 -14.58 -10.50 -46.49
CA GLY A 272 -15.22 -9.94 -45.32
C GLY A 272 -15.83 -8.57 -45.59
N THR A 273 -16.55 -8.05 -44.60
CA THR A 273 -17.19 -6.73 -44.69
C THR A 273 -16.25 -5.65 -44.14
N THR A 274 -16.14 -4.54 -44.87
CA THR A 274 -15.49 -3.33 -44.34
C THR A 274 -16.37 -2.72 -43.26
N ILE A 275 -15.84 -2.62 -42.06
CA ILE A 275 -16.55 -2.13 -40.87
C ILE A 275 -16.40 -0.63 -40.70
N PHE A 276 -15.18 -0.11 -40.82
CA PHE A 276 -14.92 1.31 -40.71
C PHE A 276 -15.23 2.04 -42.02
N ASN A 277 -15.75 3.25 -41.85
CA ASN A 277 -15.89 4.22 -42.93
C ASN A 277 -15.36 5.54 -42.42
N ILE A 278 -14.11 5.83 -42.71
CA ILE A 278 -13.28 6.89 -42.14
C ILE A 278 -13.08 6.64 -40.64
N THR A 279 -11.97 5.97 -40.25
CA THR A 279 -11.67 5.71 -38.83
C THR A 279 -10.66 6.70 -38.30
N HIS A 280 -10.82 7.07 -37.01
CA HIS A 280 -9.92 7.85 -36.18
C HIS A 280 -9.80 7.21 -34.80
N ASP A 281 -8.83 7.66 -34.00
CA ASP A 281 -8.74 7.42 -32.57
C ASP A 281 -8.64 5.91 -32.22
N ALA A 282 -7.69 5.19 -32.82
CA ALA A 282 -7.40 3.82 -32.40
C ALA A 282 -6.78 3.85 -31.00
N HIS A 283 -7.43 3.24 -30.03
CA HIS A 283 -6.89 3.13 -28.68
C HIS A 283 -7.33 1.86 -27.96
N TRP A 284 -6.54 1.46 -26.96
CA TRP A 284 -6.88 0.41 -26.03
C TRP A 284 -7.82 0.93 -24.94
N VAL A 285 -8.84 0.16 -24.62
CA VAL A 285 -9.65 0.43 -23.43
C VAL A 285 -8.80 0.16 -22.19
N PRO A 286 -8.65 1.16 -21.27
CA PRO A 286 -7.81 1.04 -20.08
C PRO A 286 -8.17 -0.14 -19.18
N ALA A 287 -7.17 -0.61 -18.39
CA ALA A 287 -7.29 -1.79 -17.54
C ALA A 287 -8.32 -1.64 -16.41
N ASP A 288 -8.59 -0.43 -15.97
CA ASP A 288 -9.57 -0.07 -14.93
C ASP A 288 -11.00 0.14 -15.47
N CYS A 289 -11.23 -0.15 -16.75
CA CYS A 289 -12.53 0.00 -17.40
C CYS A 289 -13.21 -1.35 -17.65
N PRO A 290 -14.56 -1.42 -17.72
CA PRO A 290 -15.29 -2.68 -17.88
C PRO A 290 -14.97 -3.49 -19.15
N LYS A 291 -14.49 -2.81 -20.21
CA LYS A 291 -14.06 -3.46 -21.46
C LYS A 291 -12.53 -3.43 -21.60
N ALA A 292 -11.80 -3.57 -20.50
CA ALA A 292 -10.33 -3.57 -20.50
C ALA A 292 -9.75 -4.48 -21.60
N GLY A 293 -8.75 -3.97 -22.32
CA GLY A 293 -8.08 -4.69 -23.39
C GLY A 293 -8.84 -4.80 -24.72
N TRP A 294 -10.06 -4.25 -24.82
CA TRP A 294 -10.71 -4.03 -26.10
C TRP A 294 -10.04 -2.90 -26.87
N LEU A 295 -10.22 -2.89 -28.18
CA LEU A 295 -9.88 -1.75 -29.01
C LEU A 295 -11.12 -0.93 -29.31
N ALA A 296 -10.94 0.38 -29.39
CA ALA A 296 -11.97 1.34 -29.75
C ALA A 296 -11.52 2.23 -30.92
N GLY A 297 -12.48 2.81 -31.61
CA GLY A 297 -12.21 3.82 -32.62
C GLY A 297 -13.46 4.61 -32.98
N MET A 298 -13.24 5.87 -33.37
CA MET A 298 -14.27 6.72 -33.98
C MET A 298 -14.46 6.27 -35.44
N ASN A 299 -15.67 5.90 -35.80
CA ASN A 299 -16.09 5.60 -37.16
C ASN A 299 -16.95 6.77 -37.67
N ASN A 300 -16.34 7.69 -38.42
CA ASN A 300 -16.96 8.96 -38.75
C ASN A 300 -18.26 8.83 -39.54
N LYS A 301 -18.40 7.78 -40.34
CA LYS A 301 -19.62 7.47 -41.11
C LYS A 301 -20.19 6.09 -40.75
N GLY A 302 -20.05 5.68 -39.49
CA GLY A 302 -20.29 4.30 -39.02
C GLY A 302 -21.76 3.89 -39.06
N VAL A 303 -22.70 4.82 -38.93
CA VAL A 303 -24.16 4.55 -38.99
C VAL A 303 -24.70 4.94 -40.35
N SER A 304 -24.38 6.16 -40.83
CA SER A 304 -24.81 6.69 -42.10
C SER A 304 -23.85 7.79 -42.58
N GLY A 305 -24.04 8.31 -43.76
CA GLY A 305 -23.24 9.44 -44.28
C GLY A 305 -23.31 10.71 -43.44
N SER A 306 -24.23 10.75 -42.45
CA SER A 306 -24.48 11.92 -41.58
C SER A 306 -24.56 11.60 -40.11
N GLN A 307 -24.11 10.39 -39.72
CA GLN A 307 -24.04 10.00 -38.30
C GLN A 307 -22.79 9.12 -38.04
N SER A 308 -21.99 9.53 -37.08
CA SER A 308 -20.80 8.82 -36.62
C SER A 308 -21.16 7.70 -35.62
N SER A 309 -20.23 6.79 -35.39
CA SER A 309 -20.31 5.82 -34.28
C SER A 309 -18.98 5.65 -33.57
N ILE A 310 -19.04 5.21 -32.33
CA ILE A 310 -17.90 4.59 -31.63
C ILE A 310 -18.04 3.09 -31.77
N ASP A 311 -17.05 2.47 -32.35
CA ASP A 311 -17.00 1.02 -32.53
C ASP A 311 -15.92 0.43 -31.61
N MET A 312 -16.30 -0.58 -30.83
CA MET A 312 -15.37 -1.29 -29.94
C MET A 312 -15.43 -2.79 -30.21
N TYR A 313 -14.27 -3.42 -30.16
CA TYR A 313 -14.14 -4.85 -30.42
C TYR A 313 -12.99 -5.45 -29.61
N GLN A 314 -13.06 -6.74 -29.33
CA GLN A 314 -12.06 -7.48 -28.62
C GLN A 314 -11.23 -8.31 -29.61
N PRO A 315 -9.96 -7.96 -29.86
CA PRO A 315 -9.06 -8.80 -30.67
C PRO A 315 -8.87 -10.16 -29.98
N THR A 316 -8.90 -11.24 -30.74
CA THR A 316 -8.68 -12.57 -30.19
C THR A 316 -7.18 -12.84 -30.05
N TRP A 317 -6.64 -12.51 -28.88
CA TRP A 317 -5.24 -12.72 -28.50
C TRP A 317 -5.10 -14.01 -27.68
N ASN A 318 -4.13 -14.88 -28.04
CA ASN A 318 -3.88 -16.17 -27.35
C ASN A 318 -2.63 -16.16 -26.45
N GLY A 319 -2.06 -14.99 -26.18
CA GLY A 319 -0.80 -14.84 -25.42
C GLY A 319 0.44 -14.69 -26.31
N THR A 320 0.39 -15.08 -27.58
CA THR A 320 1.51 -15.00 -28.53
C THR A 320 1.13 -14.45 -29.88
N THR A 321 -0.08 -14.72 -30.35
CA THR A 321 -0.54 -14.31 -31.69
C THR A 321 -2.01 -13.92 -31.67
N TYR A 322 -2.40 -13.05 -32.61
CA TYR A 322 -3.80 -12.76 -32.90
C TYR A 322 -4.36 -13.83 -33.86
N THR A 323 -5.58 -14.27 -33.59
CA THR A 323 -6.21 -15.30 -34.40
C THR A 323 -6.65 -14.74 -35.75
N GLY A 324 -6.13 -15.33 -36.84
CA GLY A 324 -6.49 -15.01 -38.19
C GLY A 324 -6.46 -16.28 -39.05
N THR A 325 -7.31 -16.33 -40.08
CA THR A 325 -7.30 -17.39 -41.10
C THR A 325 -6.93 -16.75 -42.43
N ILE A 326 -5.95 -17.30 -43.15
CA ILE A 326 -5.55 -16.78 -44.44
C ILE A 326 -6.77 -16.70 -45.37
N GLY A 327 -6.93 -15.57 -46.02
CA GLY A 327 -8.05 -15.32 -46.94
C GLY A 327 -9.35 -14.86 -46.30
N GLN A 328 -9.37 -14.77 -44.98
CA GLN A 328 -10.52 -14.27 -44.21
C GLN A 328 -10.16 -13.02 -43.43
N ALA A 329 -11.17 -12.21 -43.06
CA ALA A 329 -11.00 -11.11 -42.14
C ALA A 329 -10.49 -11.62 -40.79
N TYR A 330 -9.64 -10.83 -40.10
CA TYR A 330 -9.29 -11.10 -38.71
C TYR A 330 -10.52 -11.03 -37.81
N LEU A 331 -10.54 -11.88 -36.81
CA LEU A 331 -11.65 -11.92 -35.84
C LEU A 331 -11.51 -10.80 -34.75
N PRO A 332 -12.61 -10.27 -34.26
CA PRO A 332 -14.00 -10.63 -34.57
C PRO A 332 -14.44 -10.08 -35.93
N SER A 333 -15.41 -10.73 -36.57
CA SER A 333 -15.90 -10.32 -37.89
C SER A 333 -16.74 -9.05 -37.90
N THR A 334 -17.10 -8.54 -36.73
CA THR A 334 -17.85 -7.28 -36.53
C THR A 334 -17.51 -6.70 -35.15
N TYR A 335 -17.94 -5.48 -34.87
CA TYR A 335 -17.79 -4.87 -33.55
C TYR A 335 -18.56 -5.64 -32.48
N GLY A 336 -18.04 -5.68 -31.27
CA GLY A 336 -18.71 -6.21 -30.06
C GLY A 336 -19.62 -5.18 -29.39
N TYR A 337 -19.37 -3.89 -29.63
CA TYR A 337 -20.17 -2.77 -29.14
C TYR A 337 -20.12 -1.62 -30.13
N ARG A 338 -21.29 -1.03 -30.39
CA ARG A 338 -21.40 0.21 -31.20
C ARG A 338 -22.27 1.23 -30.48
N HIS A 339 -21.79 2.43 -30.31
CA HIS A 339 -22.57 3.59 -29.89
C HIS A 339 -22.83 4.48 -31.12
N PRO A 340 -24.07 4.58 -31.62
CA PRO A 340 -24.45 5.62 -32.60
C PRO A 340 -24.34 7.00 -31.94
N CYS A 341 -23.45 7.86 -32.44
CA CYS A 341 -23.19 9.13 -31.79
C CYS A 341 -24.39 10.09 -31.88
N ASN A 342 -24.51 10.98 -30.90
CA ASN A 342 -25.52 12.06 -30.86
C ASN A 342 -25.15 13.20 -31.81
N GLY A 343 -24.81 12.85 -33.07
CA GLY A 343 -24.40 13.77 -34.10
C GLY A 343 -23.37 13.20 -35.07
N TYR A 344 -22.77 14.08 -35.83
CA TYR A 344 -21.83 13.76 -36.90
C TYR A 344 -20.53 14.56 -36.75
N THR A 345 -19.41 13.91 -36.95
CA THR A 345 -18.12 14.53 -37.20
C THR A 345 -17.57 14.00 -38.53
N SER A 346 -17.30 14.88 -39.50
CA SER A 346 -16.86 14.46 -40.83
C SER A 346 -15.48 13.79 -40.82
N ASN A 347 -14.64 14.20 -39.87
CA ASN A 347 -13.30 13.71 -39.62
C ASN A 347 -12.93 13.98 -38.16
N MET A 348 -11.84 13.40 -37.67
CA MET A 348 -11.38 13.53 -36.27
C MET A 348 -12.40 13.04 -35.25
N GLY A 349 -12.17 13.34 -33.99
CA GLY A 349 -13.00 12.92 -32.87
C GLY A 349 -12.44 11.69 -32.18
N ASN A 350 -12.79 11.56 -30.92
CA ASN A 350 -12.36 10.43 -30.11
C ASN A 350 -13.44 9.97 -29.16
N SER A 351 -13.16 8.84 -28.52
CA SER A 351 -13.92 8.31 -27.39
C SER A 351 -12.98 7.95 -26.23
N GLN A 352 -13.56 7.82 -25.06
CA GLN A 352 -12.87 7.29 -23.87
C GLN A 352 -13.88 6.51 -23.05
N GLN A 353 -13.69 5.20 -22.88
CA GLN A 353 -14.42 4.48 -21.86
C GLN A 353 -13.88 4.89 -20.49
N LEU A 354 -14.78 5.11 -19.53
CA LEU A 354 -14.48 5.56 -18.17
C LEU A 354 -14.60 4.39 -17.20
N PRO A 355 -13.87 4.38 -16.07
CA PRO A 355 -13.87 3.28 -15.10
C PRO A 355 -15.24 2.86 -14.57
N ASN A 356 -16.19 3.78 -14.47
CA ASN A 356 -17.58 3.47 -14.08
C ASN A 356 -18.43 2.87 -15.22
N GLY A 357 -17.85 2.62 -16.39
CA GLY A 357 -18.54 2.08 -17.57
C GLY A 357 -19.17 3.12 -18.49
N ASN A 358 -19.18 4.39 -18.13
CA ASN A 358 -19.60 5.49 -18.97
C ASN A 358 -18.65 5.66 -20.17
N MET A 359 -19.06 6.47 -21.14
CA MET A 359 -18.24 6.82 -22.31
C MET A 359 -18.26 8.32 -22.55
N LEU A 360 -17.09 8.92 -22.61
CA LEU A 360 -16.90 10.28 -23.13
C LEU A 360 -16.76 10.20 -24.65
N VAL A 361 -17.44 11.07 -25.39
CA VAL A 361 -17.42 11.13 -26.85
C VAL A 361 -17.16 12.56 -27.29
N CYS A 362 -16.19 12.75 -28.19
CA CYS A 362 -15.87 14.03 -28.81
C CYS A 362 -16.21 14.02 -30.30
N LEU A 363 -17.20 14.80 -30.71
CA LEU A 363 -17.53 15.04 -32.10
C LEU A 363 -16.79 16.31 -32.57
N ALA A 364 -15.58 16.10 -33.10
CA ALA A 364 -14.61 17.18 -33.33
C ALA A 364 -15.13 18.36 -34.12
N THR A 365 -15.63 18.12 -35.34
CA THR A 365 -16.11 19.20 -36.25
C THR A 365 -17.44 19.81 -35.81
N ALA A 366 -18.21 19.11 -35.01
CA ALA A 366 -19.42 19.62 -34.37
C ALA A 366 -19.14 20.46 -33.12
N GLY A 367 -17.90 20.48 -32.63
CA GLY A 367 -17.54 21.17 -31.39
C GLY A 367 -18.24 20.63 -30.15
N LYS A 368 -18.76 19.39 -30.19
CA LYS A 368 -19.59 18.77 -29.16
C LYS A 368 -18.86 17.64 -28.43
N ILE A 369 -18.83 17.74 -27.12
CA ILE A 369 -18.28 16.70 -26.25
C ILE A 369 -19.39 16.30 -25.28
N TYR A 370 -19.60 14.99 -25.08
CA TYR A 370 -20.65 14.53 -24.20
C TYR A 370 -20.28 13.21 -23.52
N GLU A 371 -20.83 12.97 -22.33
CA GLU A 371 -20.73 11.72 -21.60
C GLU A 371 -22.06 10.98 -21.62
N ILE A 372 -22.03 9.67 -21.88
CA ILE A 372 -23.18 8.77 -21.79
C ILE A 372 -22.94 7.69 -20.74
N ASP A 373 -24.03 7.20 -20.16
CA ASP A 373 -24.02 5.98 -19.35
C ASP A 373 -23.97 4.70 -20.21
N SER A 374 -23.94 3.55 -19.57
CA SER A 374 -23.94 2.23 -20.21
C SER A 374 -25.23 1.95 -21.03
N ASN A 375 -26.30 2.70 -20.81
CA ASN A 375 -27.57 2.61 -21.54
C ASN A 375 -27.64 3.58 -22.73
N GLY A 376 -26.63 4.43 -22.91
CA GLY A 376 -26.59 5.46 -23.94
C GLY A 376 -27.28 6.76 -23.55
N THR A 377 -27.67 6.94 -22.28
CA THR A 377 -28.28 8.18 -21.78
C THR A 377 -27.21 9.25 -21.62
N THR A 378 -27.44 10.44 -22.17
CA THR A 378 -26.50 11.56 -22.04
C THR A 378 -26.55 12.14 -20.64
N LEU A 379 -25.42 12.14 -19.94
CA LEU A 379 -25.27 12.63 -18.57
C LEU A 379 -24.71 14.06 -18.54
N TRP A 380 -23.87 14.39 -19.50
CA TRP A 380 -23.23 15.69 -19.59
C TRP A 380 -22.96 16.07 -21.06
N THR A 381 -22.99 17.35 -21.35
CA THR A 381 -22.68 17.88 -22.68
C THR A 381 -21.96 19.22 -22.56
N TYR A 382 -20.91 19.37 -23.33
CA TYR A 382 -20.20 20.63 -23.60
C TYR A 382 -20.34 20.96 -25.06
N GLN A 383 -20.77 22.20 -25.38
CA GLN A 383 -20.85 22.73 -26.74
C GLN A 383 -19.89 23.91 -26.86
N GLY A 384 -18.80 23.71 -27.57
CA GLY A 384 -17.83 24.75 -27.88
C GLY A 384 -18.05 25.33 -29.26
N THR A 385 -17.36 26.44 -29.53
CA THR A 385 -17.41 27.14 -30.83
C THR A 385 -16.27 26.73 -31.77
N GLY A 386 -15.30 25.92 -31.27
CA GLY A 386 -14.13 25.48 -32.03
C GLY A 386 -14.21 24.03 -32.49
N THR A 387 -13.21 23.61 -33.24
CA THR A 387 -12.96 22.18 -33.53
C THR A 387 -12.06 21.60 -32.45
N TYR A 388 -12.49 20.52 -31.82
CA TYR A 388 -11.75 19.83 -30.80
C TYR A 388 -11.39 18.43 -31.33
N ALA A 389 -10.15 18.23 -31.75
CA ALA A 389 -9.76 16.93 -32.32
C ALA A 389 -9.99 15.76 -31.35
N GLN A 390 -9.69 15.99 -30.09
CA GLN A 390 -9.83 15.02 -28.99
C GLN A 390 -10.27 15.73 -27.71
N ALA A 391 -10.89 14.95 -26.80
CA ALA A 391 -11.18 15.35 -25.43
C ALA A 391 -11.02 14.15 -24.51
N PHE A 392 -10.44 14.35 -23.34
CA PHE A 392 -10.19 13.29 -22.36
C PHE A 392 -10.64 13.73 -20.97
N ARG A 393 -11.14 12.79 -20.19
CA ARG A 393 -11.54 13.02 -18.80
C ARG A 393 -10.58 12.31 -17.84
N TYR A 394 -10.22 13.00 -16.78
CA TYR A 394 -9.23 12.56 -15.79
C TYR A 394 -9.81 12.60 -14.39
N SER A 395 -9.40 11.64 -13.55
CA SER A 395 -9.69 11.68 -12.13
C SER A 395 -8.84 12.77 -11.44
N LYS A 396 -9.29 13.22 -10.28
CA LYS A 396 -8.54 14.19 -9.48
C LYS A 396 -7.19 13.66 -9.08
N CYS A 397 -7.13 12.37 -8.68
CA CYS A 397 -5.89 11.71 -8.27
C CYS A 397 -4.88 11.55 -9.40
N PHE A 398 -5.33 11.39 -10.62
CA PHE A 398 -4.44 11.39 -11.78
C PHE A 398 -3.75 12.75 -11.96
N ILE A 399 -4.49 13.85 -11.76
CA ILE A 399 -3.96 15.21 -11.91
C ILE A 399 -3.05 15.58 -10.74
N GLU A 400 -3.50 15.34 -9.49
CA GLU A 400 -2.74 15.66 -8.29
C GLU A 400 -1.47 14.80 -8.17
N ASN A 401 -1.56 13.54 -8.54
CA ASN A 401 -0.49 12.55 -8.50
C ASN A 401 0.35 12.66 -7.20
N PRO A 402 -0.26 12.46 -6.03
CA PRO A 402 0.44 12.64 -4.78
C PRO A 402 1.63 11.68 -4.66
N SER A 403 2.68 12.18 -4.07
CA SER A 403 3.87 11.38 -3.74
C SER A 403 4.29 11.62 -2.30
N ALA A 404 4.88 10.60 -1.70
CA ALA A 404 5.43 10.66 -0.36
C ALA A 404 6.81 10.01 -0.34
N ALA A 405 7.70 10.55 0.47
CA ALA A 405 8.98 9.93 0.80
C ALA A 405 9.31 10.18 2.27
N ILE A 406 10.01 9.26 2.91
CA ILE A 406 10.44 9.38 4.30
C ILE A 406 11.95 9.26 4.35
N THR A 407 12.57 10.12 5.15
CA THR A 407 13.99 10.04 5.51
C THR A 407 14.16 10.12 7.02
N ASN A 408 15.23 9.56 7.55
CA ASN A 408 15.61 9.72 8.93
C ASN A 408 17.10 10.14 9.04
N SER A 409 17.49 10.62 10.21
CA SER A 409 18.85 11.09 10.48
C SER A 409 19.81 9.96 10.87
N SER A 410 19.30 8.75 11.15
CA SER A 410 20.13 7.61 11.56
C SER A 410 19.57 6.30 11.04
N PRO A 411 20.39 5.40 10.52
CA PRO A 411 19.93 4.11 9.99
C PRO A 411 19.47 3.14 11.09
N ALA A 412 19.91 3.34 12.33
CA ALA A 412 19.52 2.50 13.47
C ALA A 412 19.64 3.30 14.77
N VAL A 413 18.85 2.91 15.78
CA VAL A 413 18.89 3.46 17.14
C VAL A 413 19.11 2.34 18.15
N CYS A 414 19.54 2.68 19.37
CA CYS A 414 19.65 1.68 20.43
C CYS A 414 18.26 1.26 20.92
N ALA A 415 18.14 0.02 21.33
CA ALA A 415 16.91 -0.50 21.95
C ALA A 415 16.49 0.38 23.13
N ASN A 416 15.19 0.67 23.22
CA ASN A 416 14.57 1.50 24.26
C ASN A 416 15.19 2.90 24.45
N SER A 417 15.80 3.45 23.39
CA SER A 417 16.38 4.80 23.44
C SER A 417 15.31 5.85 23.65
N SER A 418 15.49 6.72 24.63
CA SER A 418 14.68 7.91 24.85
C SER A 418 15.06 9.08 23.94
N THR A 419 16.19 8.99 23.23
CA THR A 419 16.62 10.02 22.27
C THR A 419 15.70 9.98 21.05
N PRO A 420 15.00 11.09 20.71
CA PRO A 420 14.06 11.11 19.61
C PRO A 420 14.77 10.97 18.25
N LEU A 421 14.32 10.03 17.40
CA LEU A 421 14.67 9.96 15.99
C LEU A 421 13.55 10.59 15.17
N VAL A 422 13.81 11.68 14.46
CA VAL A 422 12.80 12.33 13.62
C VAL A 422 12.65 11.61 12.28
N LEU A 423 11.43 11.28 11.91
CA LEU A 423 11.06 10.80 10.57
C LEU A 423 10.62 12.00 9.74
N ASN A 424 11.43 12.36 8.74
CA ASN A 424 11.14 13.52 7.88
C ASN A 424 10.37 13.08 6.65
N THR A 425 9.12 13.54 6.52
CA THR A 425 8.28 13.27 5.36
C THR A 425 8.38 14.39 4.35
N THR A 426 8.63 14.03 3.10
CA THR A 426 8.41 14.91 1.95
C THR A 426 7.14 14.47 1.23
N ALA A 427 6.23 15.40 1.02
CA ALA A 427 5.00 15.18 0.28
C ALA A 427 4.89 16.20 -0.85
N ALA A 428 4.43 15.74 -2.01
CA ALA A 428 4.17 16.61 -3.16
C ALA A 428 2.92 16.14 -3.89
N ALA A 429 2.14 17.10 -4.40
CA ALA A 429 1.03 16.85 -5.30
C ALA A 429 0.77 18.10 -6.14
N THR A 430 0.35 17.91 -7.40
CA THR A 430 0.12 19.02 -8.31
C THR A 430 -1.09 19.85 -7.90
N GLY A 431 -0.88 21.17 -7.70
CA GLY A 431 -1.94 22.10 -7.33
C GLY A 431 -2.42 21.98 -5.88
N VAL A 432 -1.72 21.24 -5.03
CA VAL A 432 -2.05 21.04 -3.61
C VAL A 432 -0.93 21.60 -2.75
N SER A 433 -1.28 22.38 -1.74
CA SER A 433 -0.33 22.96 -0.79
C SER A 433 -0.50 22.41 0.64
N ASN A 434 -1.66 21.82 0.94
CA ASN A 434 -1.98 21.30 2.26
C ASN A 434 -2.14 19.79 2.22
N PHE A 435 -1.43 19.11 3.13
CA PHE A 435 -1.46 17.67 3.27
C PHE A 435 -1.87 17.28 4.69
N THR A 436 -2.60 16.20 4.82
CA THR A 436 -2.79 15.52 6.11
C THR A 436 -2.03 14.22 6.11
N TYR A 437 -1.61 13.78 7.29
CA TYR A 437 -0.73 12.64 7.47
C TYR A 437 -1.38 11.62 8.40
N SER A 438 -1.16 10.35 8.14
CA SER A 438 -1.53 9.26 9.02
C SER A 438 -0.39 8.23 9.05
N TRP A 439 0.09 7.93 10.26
CA TRP A 439 1.20 7.01 10.47
C TRP A 439 0.74 5.72 11.13
N SER A 440 1.31 4.62 10.70
CA SER A 440 1.09 3.29 11.28
C SER A 440 2.40 2.48 11.23
N PRO A 441 2.69 1.66 12.27
CA PRO A 441 2.02 1.58 13.57
C PRO A 441 2.28 2.82 14.45
N ALA A 442 1.48 3.01 15.50
CA ALA A 442 1.63 4.12 16.44
C ALA A 442 2.78 3.92 17.45
N ALA A 443 3.32 2.71 17.57
CA ALA A 443 4.34 2.35 18.55
C ALA A 443 5.56 3.27 18.49
N GLY A 444 5.92 3.87 19.60
CA GLY A 444 7.08 4.77 19.72
C GLY A 444 6.94 6.14 19.07
N LEU A 445 5.88 6.42 18.31
CA LEU A 445 5.69 7.70 17.62
C LEU A 445 5.18 8.77 18.58
N SER A 446 5.73 9.98 18.44
CA SER A 446 5.24 11.16 19.17
C SER A 446 3.87 11.63 18.68
N SER A 447 3.51 11.32 17.42
CA SER A 447 2.23 11.65 16.82
C SER A 447 1.97 10.73 15.61
N THR A 448 0.73 10.31 15.44
CA THR A 448 0.29 9.55 14.25
C THR A 448 -0.21 10.45 13.11
N THR A 449 -0.26 11.76 13.32
CA THR A 449 -0.81 12.73 12.34
C THR A 449 0.14 13.88 12.01
N ALA A 450 1.28 13.99 12.69
CA ALA A 450 2.27 15.01 12.37
C ALA A 450 3.00 14.68 11.06
N ALA A 451 3.40 15.72 10.32
CA ALA A 451 4.21 15.53 9.11
C ALA A 451 5.56 14.86 9.42
N ASN A 452 6.19 15.26 10.52
CA ASN A 452 7.51 14.80 10.92
C ASN A 452 7.48 14.33 12.39
N PRO A 453 6.92 13.15 12.69
CA PRO A 453 6.92 12.63 14.06
C PRO A 453 8.31 12.18 14.47
N SER A 454 8.57 12.16 15.77
CA SER A 454 9.73 11.50 16.33
C SER A 454 9.40 10.10 16.86
N VAL A 455 10.41 9.25 16.89
CA VAL A 455 10.34 7.87 17.37
C VAL A 455 11.25 7.72 18.59
N THR A 456 10.73 7.10 19.67
CA THR A 456 11.47 6.78 20.89
C THR A 456 11.07 5.40 21.43
N ASN A 457 11.89 4.83 22.33
CA ASN A 457 11.55 3.66 23.15
C ASN A 457 11.16 2.39 22.34
N LEU A 458 11.77 2.17 21.19
CA LEU A 458 11.56 0.94 20.42
C LEU A 458 12.41 -0.20 20.97
N SER A 459 11.81 -1.37 21.18
CA SER A 459 12.50 -2.59 21.55
C SER A 459 12.88 -3.47 20.35
N ASN A 460 12.16 -3.33 19.23
CA ASN A 460 12.36 -4.11 18.01
C ASN A 460 12.37 -3.21 16.77
N ALA A 461 13.00 -3.69 15.71
CA ALA A 461 12.94 -3.00 14.41
C ALA A 461 11.48 -2.83 13.97
N THR A 462 11.13 -1.61 13.60
CA THR A 462 9.75 -1.25 13.29
C THR A 462 9.68 -0.56 11.93
N THR A 463 8.83 -1.07 11.06
CA THR A 463 8.55 -0.42 9.76
C THR A 463 7.35 0.49 9.92
N TYR A 464 7.56 1.76 9.67
CA TYR A 464 6.51 2.78 9.66
C TYR A 464 6.03 3.06 8.25
N THR A 465 4.75 3.20 8.11
CA THR A 465 4.08 3.67 6.88
C THR A 465 3.45 5.01 7.16
N VAL A 466 3.75 6.01 6.34
CA VAL A 466 2.97 7.24 6.29
C VAL A 466 2.01 7.20 5.11
N THR A 467 0.77 7.56 5.36
CA THR A 467 -0.23 7.88 4.33
C THR A 467 -0.38 9.39 4.29
N VAL A 468 -0.02 9.97 3.16
CA VAL A 468 -0.21 11.40 2.87
C VAL A 468 -1.51 11.56 2.10
N ASN A 469 -2.38 12.46 2.55
CA ASN A 469 -3.70 12.68 1.94
C ASN A 469 -3.84 14.15 1.52
N THR A 470 -4.28 14.36 0.28
CA THR A 470 -4.59 15.66 -0.33
C THR A 470 -6.03 16.11 -0.07
N GLY A 471 -6.83 15.34 0.67
CA GLY A 471 -8.29 15.49 0.83
C GLY A 471 -9.09 14.63 -0.15
N SER A 472 -8.49 14.22 -1.27
CA SER A 472 -9.15 13.38 -2.29
C SER A 472 -8.33 12.17 -2.68
N CYS A 473 -7.01 12.23 -2.49
CA CYS A 473 -6.07 11.24 -2.98
C CYS A 473 -5.03 10.95 -1.92
N THR A 474 -4.47 9.76 -1.95
CA THR A 474 -3.46 9.34 -0.99
C THR A 474 -2.19 8.84 -1.69
N ALA A 475 -1.06 9.03 -1.03
CA ALA A 475 0.20 8.37 -1.35
C ALA A 475 0.80 7.79 -0.07
N THR A 476 1.52 6.70 -0.18
CA THR A 476 2.16 6.05 0.96
C THR A 476 3.67 5.97 0.76
N ALA A 477 4.38 6.03 1.88
CA ALA A 477 5.81 5.73 1.93
C ALA A 477 6.11 4.92 3.19
N THR A 478 7.16 4.11 3.15
CA THR A 478 7.57 3.28 4.27
C THR A 478 9.02 3.52 4.64
N ILE A 479 9.34 3.38 5.92
CA ILE A 479 10.70 3.40 6.43
C ILE A 479 10.85 2.42 7.58
N THR A 480 11.93 1.67 7.61
CA THR A 480 12.26 0.79 8.73
C THR A 480 13.28 1.45 9.64
N VAL A 481 12.94 1.61 10.91
CA VAL A 481 13.87 2.00 11.96
C VAL A 481 14.46 0.73 12.55
N ASN A 482 15.73 0.50 12.31
CA ASN A 482 16.45 -0.65 12.84
C ASN A 482 16.87 -0.40 14.29
N ILE A 483 17.04 -1.50 15.04
CA ILE A 483 17.41 -1.46 16.46
C ILE A 483 18.77 -2.12 16.67
N ASN A 484 19.67 -1.38 17.28
CA ASN A 484 20.90 -1.93 17.80
C ASN A 484 20.65 -2.51 19.20
N ALA A 485 20.97 -3.76 19.39
CA ALA A 485 20.87 -4.41 20.69
C ALA A 485 21.73 -3.68 21.73
N LEU A 486 21.24 -3.61 22.95
CA LEU A 486 22.05 -3.14 24.08
C LEU A 486 23.12 -4.17 24.44
N PRO A 487 24.29 -3.75 24.91
CA PRO A 487 25.24 -4.66 25.50
C PRO A 487 24.68 -5.25 26.81
N ILE A 488 25.09 -6.43 27.18
CA ILE A 488 24.76 -7.03 28.49
C ILE A 488 25.91 -6.69 29.44
N ALA A 489 25.77 -5.58 30.13
CA ALA A 489 26.78 -5.17 31.11
C ALA A 489 26.85 -6.20 32.26
N ASP A 490 28.05 -6.53 32.67
CA ASP A 490 28.33 -7.41 33.80
C ASP A 490 29.56 -6.86 34.52
N ALA A 491 29.39 -6.39 35.75
CA ALA A 491 30.43 -5.81 36.60
C ALA A 491 31.18 -6.86 37.47
N GLY A 492 30.77 -8.12 37.34
CA GLY A 492 31.26 -9.24 38.16
C GLY A 492 30.55 -9.34 39.51
N ASP A 493 30.88 -10.38 40.24
CA ASP A 493 30.27 -10.69 41.55
C ASP A 493 30.70 -9.69 42.63
N ASP A 494 29.82 -9.46 43.64
CA ASP A 494 30.10 -8.68 44.82
C ASP A 494 31.30 -9.23 45.58
N VAL A 495 32.19 -8.35 46.03
CA VAL A 495 33.47 -8.72 46.69
C VAL A 495 33.52 -8.23 48.10
N VAL A 496 34.05 -9.04 49.05
CA VAL A 496 34.31 -8.66 50.42
C VAL A 496 35.83 -8.53 50.64
N ILE A 497 36.29 -7.38 51.09
CA ILE A 497 37.72 -7.12 51.44
C ILE A 497 37.83 -6.72 52.90
N SER A 498 38.97 -6.90 53.49
CA SER A 498 39.25 -6.29 54.78
C SER A 498 39.72 -4.83 54.62
N ALA A 499 39.44 -3.97 55.58
CA ALA A 499 39.86 -2.58 55.53
C ALA A 499 41.33 -2.42 55.16
N GLY A 500 41.66 -1.65 54.13
CA GLY A 500 43.00 -1.37 53.63
C GLY A 500 43.53 -2.39 52.59
N GLN A 501 42.70 -3.40 52.19
CA GLN A 501 43.03 -4.32 51.11
C GLN A 501 42.52 -3.76 49.77
N SER A 502 43.12 -4.25 48.67
CA SER A 502 42.68 -3.96 47.31
C SER A 502 42.06 -5.22 46.66
N THR A 503 41.13 -4.98 45.71
CA THR A 503 40.58 -6.04 44.86
C THR A 503 40.56 -5.55 43.40
N THR A 504 40.44 -6.53 42.48
CA THR A 504 40.28 -6.24 41.05
C THR A 504 38.84 -6.49 40.67
N LEU A 505 38.18 -5.49 40.11
CA LEU A 505 36.89 -5.61 39.50
C LEU A 505 37.07 -5.79 38.00
N SER A 506 36.29 -6.67 37.40
CA SER A 506 36.39 -6.97 35.95
C SER A 506 35.02 -6.95 35.32
N ALA A 507 34.84 -6.05 34.38
CA ALA A 507 33.59 -5.96 33.65
C ALA A 507 33.65 -6.67 32.28
N THR A 508 32.54 -7.23 31.88
CA THR A 508 32.34 -7.88 30.57
C THR A 508 31.10 -7.35 29.85
N GLY A 509 30.85 -7.88 28.64
CA GLY A 509 29.59 -7.64 27.89
C GLY A 509 29.66 -6.58 26.81
N GLY A 510 30.81 -5.90 26.59
CA GLY A 510 30.95 -4.93 25.52
C GLY A 510 32.37 -4.66 25.06
N SER A 511 32.56 -3.60 24.31
CA SER A 511 33.86 -3.18 23.76
C SER A 511 34.45 -1.91 24.41
N GLY A 512 33.62 -1.15 25.09
CA GLY A 512 34.04 0.04 25.86
C GLY A 512 33.47 0.00 27.28
N PHE A 513 34.24 0.52 28.24
CA PHE A 513 33.92 0.50 29.67
C PHE A 513 34.17 1.88 30.28
N ALA A 514 33.34 2.31 31.16
CA ALA A 514 33.50 3.51 31.97
C ALA A 514 32.98 3.26 33.38
N TRP A 515 33.86 3.26 34.37
CA TRP A 515 33.53 3.03 35.76
C TRP A 515 33.21 4.34 36.50
N SER A 516 32.42 4.23 37.56
CA SER A 516 32.01 5.39 38.38
C SER A 516 33.16 6.11 39.07
N ASN A 517 34.35 5.47 39.16
CA ASN A 517 35.55 6.09 39.69
C ASN A 517 36.40 6.81 38.62
N GLY A 518 35.90 6.85 37.37
CA GLY A 518 36.58 7.51 36.24
C GLY A 518 37.50 6.62 35.40
N GLU A 519 37.70 5.37 35.75
CA GLU A 519 38.50 4.42 34.98
C GLU A 519 37.71 3.92 33.77
N ASN A 520 38.43 3.61 32.66
CA ASN A 520 37.83 3.27 31.38
C ASN A 520 38.34 1.93 30.82
N THR A 521 38.87 1.08 31.69
CA THR A 521 39.37 -0.27 31.30
C THR A 521 38.43 -1.35 31.73
N ALA A 522 38.46 -2.51 31.05
CA ALA A 522 37.62 -3.65 31.41
C ALA A 522 37.89 -4.15 32.83
N SER A 523 39.11 -3.98 33.32
CA SER A 523 39.46 -4.36 34.68
C SER A 523 40.12 -3.20 35.39
N ILE A 524 39.70 -2.95 36.65
CA ILE A 524 40.21 -1.87 37.50
C ILE A 524 40.58 -2.43 38.86
N VAL A 525 41.57 -1.82 39.53
CA VAL A 525 41.96 -2.13 40.89
C VAL A 525 41.45 -1.07 41.85
N VAL A 526 40.69 -1.47 42.83
CA VAL A 526 40.06 -0.56 43.80
C VAL A 526 40.45 -0.98 45.24
N SER A 527 40.60 0.00 46.11
CA SER A 527 40.93 -0.18 47.54
C SER A 527 40.06 0.77 48.39
N PRO A 528 38.76 0.57 48.41
CA PRO A 528 37.87 1.44 49.18
C PRO A 528 38.08 1.22 50.68
N THR A 529 37.99 2.27 51.46
CA THR A 529 38.09 2.23 52.94
C THR A 529 36.74 2.04 53.62
N ILE A 530 35.64 2.17 52.86
CA ILE A 530 34.27 1.96 53.23
C ILE A 530 33.59 1.11 52.16
N THR A 531 32.55 0.35 52.51
CA THR A 531 31.74 -0.32 51.50
C THR A 531 31.32 0.63 50.39
N THR A 532 31.67 0.29 49.16
CA THR A 532 31.53 1.16 47.98
C THR A 532 30.92 0.34 46.83
N VAL A 533 29.90 0.92 46.18
CA VAL A 533 29.32 0.38 44.95
C VAL A 533 30.01 1.05 43.75
N TYR A 534 30.53 0.22 42.84
CA TYR A 534 31.09 0.66 41.57
C TYR A 534 30.11 0.32 40.47
N THR A 535 29.76 1.33 39.68
CA THR A 535 28.92 1.16 38.51
C THR A 535 29.81 1.17 37.28
N VAL A 536 29.64 0.22 36.40
CA VAL A 536 30.24 0.24 35.06
C VAL A 536 29.20 0.55 34.01
N THR A 537 29.52 1.48 33.14
CA THR A 537 28.78 1.69 31.88
C THR A 537 29.54 0.95 30.79
N VAL A 538 28.87 -0.02 30.19
CA VAL A 538 29.41 -0.85 29.10
C VAL A 538 28.82 -0.39 27.79
N SER A 539 29.67 -0.17 26.77
CA SER A 539 29.25 0.19 25.43
C SER A 539 29.61 -0.88 24.41
N ASN A 540 28.79 -1.03 23.39
CA ASN A 540 29.08 -1.87 22.22
C ASN A 540 29.61 -1.05 21.04
N ALA A 541 29.99 -1.71 19.93
CA ALA A 541 30.51 -1.07 18.72
C ALA A 541 29.52 -0.11 18.05
N SER A 542 28.22 -0.23 18.32
CA SER A 542 27.18 0.67 17.83
C SER A 542 26.94 1.89 18.73
N GLY A 543 27.69 2.04 19.81
CA GLY A 543 27.56 3.12 20.78
C GLY A 543 26.41 2.99 21.77
N CYS A 544 25.72 1.85 21.79
CA CYS A 544 24.67 1.58 22.78
C CYS A 544 25.29 1.21 24.12
N THR A 545 24.68 1.69 25.21
CA THR A 545 25.20 1.53 26.56
C THR A 545 24.20 0.89 27.51
N THR A 546 24.68 0.12 28.43
CA THR A 546 23.97 -0.35 29.65
C THR A 546 24.90 -0.25 30.84
N THR A 547 24.32 -0.31 32.02
CA THR A 547 25.07 -0.26 33.26
C THR A 547 24.85 -1.50 34.10
N ASP A 548 25.88 -1.86 34.87
CA ASP A 548 25.79 -2.85 35.92
C ASP A 548 26.61 -2.38 37.14
N GLN A 549 26.40 -3.00 38.27
CA GLN A 549 26.98 -2.60 39.55
C GLN A 549 27.60 -3.77 40.24
N VAL A 550 28.72 -3.51 40.92
CA VAL A 550 29.40 -4.45 41.82
C VAL A 550 29.66 -3.75 43.16
N SER A 551 29.36 -4.42 44.27
CA SER A 551 29.58 -3.92 45.62
C SER A 551 30.89 -4.47 46.17
N VAL A 552 31.78 -3.60 46.61
CA VAL A 552 32.96 -3.97 47.38
C VAL A 552 32.69 -3.69 48.88
N THR A 553 32.35 -4.71 49.61
CA THR A 553 32.06 -4.65 51.05
C THR A 553 33.34 -4.68 51.85
N VAL A 554 33.52 -3.69 52.72
CA VAL A 554 34.68 -3.58 53.60
C VAL A 554 34.33 -4.07 55.00
N SER A 555 34.93 -5.18 55.45
CA SER A 555 34.73 -5.78 56.72
C SER A 555 35.82 -5.41 57.74
N GLY A 556 35.46 -5.37 59.03
CA GLY A 556 36.44 -5.22 60.15
C GLY A 556 36.67 -3.78 60.68
N GLY A 557 35.82 -2.82 60.29
CA GLY A 557 35.78 -1.45 60.85
C GLY A 557 34.55 -1.24 61.73
N SER A 558 34.40 -0.06 62.34
CA SER A 558 33.20 0.34 63.08
C SER A 558 31.96 0.30 62.17
N LEU A 559 30.86 -0.26 62.64
CA LEU A 559 29.62 -0.29 61.87
C LEU A 559 29.13 1.15 61.54
N SER A 560 28.91 1.44 60.30
CA SER A 560 28.27 2.63 59.77
C SER A 560 27.28 2.29 58.67
N ALA A 561 26.38 3.21 58.37
CA ALA A 561 25.42 3.02 57.26
C ALA A 561 25.24 4.35 56.50
N THR A 562 24.97 4.25 55.21
CA THR A 562 24.48 5.35 54.38
C THR A 562 23.17 4.93 53.74
N ALA A 563 22.22 5.88 53.62
CA ALA A 563 20.94 5.67 52.97
C ALA A 563 20.82 6.64 51.78
N THR A 564 20.35 6.15 50.64
CA THR A 564 20.15 6.90 49.39
C THR A 564 18.78 6.55 48.79
N SER A 565 18.33 7.39 47.90
CA SER A 565 17.17 7.12 47.04
C SER A 565 17.55 7.23 45.57
N THR A 566 16.89 6.45 44.69
CA THR A 566 17.11 6.55 43.24
C THR A 566 16.64 7.87 42.67
N LEU A 567 15.62 8.49 43.32
CA LEU A 567 15.13 9.84 43.03
C LEU A 567 14.88 10.54 44.36
N ASP A 568 15.60 11.63 44.61
CA ASP A 568 15.44 12.46 45.84
C ASP A 568 14.23 13.41 45.77
N SER A 569 13.64 13.55 44.60
CA SER A 569 12.42 14.29 44.34
C SER A 569 11.53 13.54 43.36
N VAL A 570 10.27 13.37 43.72
CA VAL A 570 9.26 12.67 42.92
C VAL A 570 7.95 13.43 42.90
N CYS A 571 7.12 13.18 41.88
CA CYS A 571 5.75 13.67 41.95
C CYS A 571 4.91 12.84 42.91
N GLN A 572 3.86 13.41 43.44
CA GLN A 572 2.95 12.74 44.38
C GLN A 572 2.50 11.36 43.88
N GLY A 573 2.75 10.31 44.66
CA GLY A 573 2.38 8.93 44.32
C GLY A 573 3.33 8.21 43.39
N VAL A 574 4.36 8.87 42.84
CA VAL A 574 5.38 8.23 41.99
C VAL A 574 6.37 7.47 42.88
N SER A 575 6.75 6.27 42.43
CA SER A 575 7.65 5.38 43.18
C SER A 575 9.13 5.79 43.01
N THR A 576 9.89 5.62 44.11
CA THR A 576 11.35 5.65 44.13
C THR A 576 11.85 4.49 44.96
N GLN A 577 13.08 4.05 44.73
CA GLN A 577 13.69 2.97 45.50
C GLN A 577 14.68 3.54 46.51
N LEU A 578 14.56 3.11 47.76
CA LEU A 578 15.53 3.41 48.78
C LEU A 578 16.61 2.34 48.79
N GLN A 579 17.81 2.72 49.16
CA GLN A 579 18.94 1.77 49.31
C GLN A 579 19.72 2.13 50.58
N VAL A 580 20.10 1.08 51.35
CA VAL A 580 21.06 1.27 52.42
C VAL A 580 22.33 0.48 52.13
N THR A 581 23.45 1.16 52.32
CA THR A 581 24.80 0.59 52.17
C THR A 581 25.46 0.57 53.56
N PRO A 582 25.52 -0.60 54.22
CA PRO A 582 26.27 -0.77 55.44
C PRO A 582 27.77 -0.86 55.18
N SER A 583 28.58 -0.48 56.16
CA SER A 583 30.05 -0.53 56.08
C SER A 583 30.62 -0.86 57.47
N GLY A 584 31.66 -1.69 57.52
CA GLY A 584 32.25 -2.14 58.77
C GLY A 584 31.40 -3.20 59.52
N GLY A 585 31.62 -3.43 60.78
CA GLY A 585 30.93 -4.46 61.58
C GLY A 585 31.29 -5.89 61.23
N SER A 586 30.35 -6.82 61.47
CA SER A 586 30.54 -8.24 61.25
C SER A 586 30.42 -8.73 59.79
N GLY A 587 29.94 -7.84 58.91
CA GLY A 587 29.65 -8.22 57.51
C GLY A 587 28.31 -8.87 57.27
N THR A 588 27.54 -9.23 58.31
CA THR A 588 26.18 -9.74 58.23
C THR A 588 25.24 -8.72 58.84
N TYR A 589 24.22 -8.23 58.09
CA TYR A 589 23.41 -7.12 58.50
C TYR A 589 21.91 -7.46 58.43
N SER A 590 21.15 -6.91 59.40
CA SER A 590 19.71 -6.83 59.32
C SER A 590 19.26 -5.36 59.30
N TYR A 591 18.12 -5.10 58.68
CA TYR A 591 17.62 -3.76 58.40
C TYR A 591 16.26 -3.52 58.99
N SER A 592 15.99 -2.31 59.41
CA SER A 592 14.67 -1.87 59.90
C SER A 592 14.45 -0.43 59.44
N TRP A 593 13.59 -0.23 58.46
CA TRP A 593 13.20 1.06 57.97
C TRP A 593 11.96 1.59 58.68
N SER A 594 11.92 2.89 58.84
CA SER A 594 10.76 3.67 59.31
C SER A 594 10.64 4.96 58.55
N SER A 595 9.49 5.62 58.61
CA SER A 595 9.28 6.93 57.93
C SER A 595 8.75 8.00 58.87
N ASN A 596 9.03 9.27 58.51
CA ASN A 596 8.42 10.46 59.13
C ASN A 596 7.93 11.40 57.98
N PRO A 597 6.60 11.58 57.81
CA PRO A 597 5.49 11.08 58.65
C PRO A 597 5.44 9.52 58.70
N ALA A 598 4.94 9.02 59.79
CA ALA A 598 4.82 7.57 60.03
C ALA A 598 3.82 6.96 59.01
N GLY A 599 4.12 5.75 58.50
CA GLY A 599 3.28 5.04 57.53
C GLY A 599 4.03 3.99 56.73
N PHE A 600 5.35 3.96 56.83
CA PHE A 600 6.18 2.98 56.09
C PHE A 600 7.11 2.22 57.06
N SER A 601 7.23 0.93 56.84
CA SER A 601 8.23 0.10 57.50
C SER A 601 8.68 -1.02 56.55
N SER A 602 9.95 -1.42 56.58
CA SER A 602 10.49 -2.49 55.77
C SER A 602 11.73 -3.08 56.43
N VAL A 603 12.00 -4.34 56.14
CA VAL A 603 13.23 -5.05 56.54
C VAL A 603 14.15 -5.34 55.38
N GLN A 604 13.79 -4.90 54.18
CA GLN A 604 14.58 -5.06 52.94
C GLN A 604 15.73 -4.07 52.89
N GLN A 605 16.84 -4.45 52.26
CA GLN A 605 17.96 -3.53 52.02
C GLN A 605 17.57 -2.42 51.05
N THR A 606 16.72 -2.74 50.05
CA THR A 606 16.29 -1.85 48.95
C THR A 606 14.77 -1.83 48.76
N PRO A 607 14.02 -1.20 49.70
CA PRO A 607 12.56 -1.14 49.56
C PRO A 607 12.14 -0.05 48.57
N SER A 608 11.01 -0.27 47.89
CA SER A 608 10.34 0.76 47.04
C SER A 608 9.30 1.52 47.86
N VAL A 609 9.22 2.84 47.63
CA VAL A 609 8.26 3.74 48.29
C VAL A 609 7.57 4.67 47.32
N SER A 610 6.31 5.00 47.57
CA SER A 610 5.52 5.95 46.76
C SER A 610 4.87 7.00 47.64
N PRO A 611 5.66 7.95 48.14
CA PRO A 611 5.15 8.92 49.14
C PRO A 611 4.17 9.90 48.52
N ASN A 612 3.13 10.27 49.28
CA ASN A 612 2.20 11.34 48.91
C ASN A 612 2.57 12.70 49.48
N THR A 613 3.50 12.75 50.43
CA THR A 613 4.06 13.96 51.04
C THR A 613 5.55 13.77 51.24
N SER A 614 6.32 14.85 51.29
CA SER A 614 7.76 14.78 51.52
C SER A 614 8.03 14.03 52.80
N THR A 615 8.84 13.00 52.70
CA THR A 615 9.02 11.99 53.74
C THR A 615 10.50 11.72 53.98
N ILE A 616 10.89 11.65 55.23
CA ILE A 616 12.21 11.20 55.68
C ILE A 616 12.11 9.70 56.01
N TYR A 617 12.93 8.92 55.34
CA TYR A 617 13.06 7.47 55.65
C TYR A 617 14.34 7.26 56.44
N THR A 618 14.22 6.56 57.59
CA THR A 618 15.34 6.23 58.45
C THR A 618 15.48 4.71 58.54
N VAL A 619 16.69 4.21 58.28
CA VAL A 619 17.05 2.79 58.46
C VAL A 619 17.96 2.62 59.66
N THR A 620 17.67 1.60 60.43
CA THR A 620 18.57 1.03 61.44
C THR A 620 19.19 -0.21 60.90
N VAL A 621 20.52 -0.26 60.78
CA VAL A 621 21.31 -1.42 60.41
C VAL A 621 21.87 -2.05 61.70
N ASN A 622 21.74 -3.37 61.86
CA ASN A 622 22.23 -4.11 62.99
C ASN A 622 23.10 -5.28 62.50
N ASP A 623 24.31 -5.38 62.99
CA ASP A 623 25.29 -6.45 62.66
C ASP A 623 25.28 -7.62 63.66
N GLY A 624 24.30 -7.67 64.54
CA GLY A 624 24.19 -8.65 65.61
C GLY A 624 24.83 -8.22 66.94
N SER A 625 25.67 -7.20 66.94
CA SER A 625 26.35 -6.65 68.13
C SER A 625 26.14 -5.19 68.39
N VAL A 626 26.12 -4.36 67.29
CA VAL A 626 25.91 -2.93 67.34
C VAL A 626 24.96 -2.50 66.26
N THR A 627 24.41 -1.26 66.41
CA THR A 627 23.52 -0.68 65.39
C THR A 627 24.10 0.60 64.87
N ALA A 628 23.83 0.94 63.59
CA ALA A 628 24.05 2.21 62.97
C ALA A 628 22.76 2.69 62.32
N THR A 629 22.54 3.99 62.24
CA THR A 629 21.34 4.57 61.61
C THR A 629 21.75 5.47 60.47
N ALA A 630 20.95 5.49 59.41
CA ALA A 630 21.07 6.44 58.30
C ALA A 630 19.68 6.96 57.90
N SER A 631 19.61 8.11 57.31
CA SER A 631 18.35 8.66 56.84
C SER A 631 18.49 9.26 55.43
N VAL A 632 17.44 9.15 54.64
CA VAL A 632 17.29 9.77 53.32
C VAL A 632 15.96 10.50 53.23
N SER A 633 15.95 11.65 52.59
CA SER A 633 14.73 12.46 52.40
C SER A 633 14.28 12.35 50.94
N VAL A 634 13.02 12.02 50.74
CA VAL A 634 12.36 12.09 49.42
C VAL A 634 11.39 13.25 49.45
N THR A 635 11.67 14.24 48.62
CA THR A 635 10.82 15.41 48.42
C THR A 635 9.66 15.06 47.50
N VAL A 636 8.44 15.39 47.84
CA VAL A 636 7.27 15.15 46.98
C VAL A 636 6.77 16.48 46.45
N ASN A 637 6.81 16.59 45.13
CA ASN A 637 6.20 17.71 44.42
C ASN A 637 4.71 17.42 44.26
N PRO A 638 3.82 18.33 44.64
CA PRO A 638 2.38 18.15 44.44
C PRO A 638 2.06 18.13 42.93
N LEU A 639 1.02 17.42 42.56
CA LEU A 639 0.53 17.51 41.17
C LEU A 639 -0.09 18.88 40.90
N PRO A 640 0.06 19.44 39.70
CA PRO A 640 -0.60 20.68 39.35
C PRO A 640 -2.13 20.52 39.39
N VAL A 641 -2.83 21.56 39.81
CA VAL A 641 -4.30 21.60 39.74
C VAL A 641 -4.68 22.17 38.38
N VAL A 642 -4.76 21.28 37.41
CA VAL A 642 -5.09 21.64 36.03
C VAL A 642 -6.59 21.87 35.91
N ASP A 643 -7.00 22.95 35.23
CA ASP A 643 -8.38 23.31 34.98
C ASP A 643 -8.53 23.61 33.47
N ALA A 644 -9.36 22.84 32.77
CA ALA A 644 -9.69 23.00 31.36
C ALA A 644 -10.80 24.03 31.08
N GLY A 645 -11.36 24.61 32.15
CA GLY A 645 -12.51 25.48 32.10
C GLY A 645 -13.84 24.73 32.12
N ASN A 646 -14.94 25.48 32.22
CA ASN A 646 -16.29 24.90 32.28
C ASN A 646 -16.73 24.37 30.92
N ASP A 647 -17.59 23.36 30.94
CA ASP A 647 -18.29 22.85 29.73
C ASP A 647 -18.99 24.00 29.00
N VAL A 648 -18.88 23.98 27.66
CA VAL A 648 -19.34 25.07 26.79
C VAL A 648 -20.42 24.54 25.83
N ILE A 649 -21.46 25.35 25.63
CA ILE A 649 -22.47 25.07 24.61
C ILE A 649 -22.34 26.14 23.53
N ILE A 650 -22.18 25.69 22.29
CA ILE A 650 -22.10 26.56 21.10
C ILE A 650 -23.19 26.17 20.08
N THR A 651 -23.55 27.14 19.25
CA THR A 651 -24.40 26.84 18.07
C THR A 651 -23.52 26.39 16.93
N ALA A 652 -23.98 25.41 16.13
CA ALA A 652 -23.28 24.91 14.97
C ALA A 652 -22.77 26.05 14.06
N GLY A 653 -21.49 25.99 13.68
CA GLY A 653 -20.81 27.02 12.88
C GLY A 653 -20.18 28.16 13.68
N ASN A 654 -20.34 28.21 15.01
CA ASN A 654 -19.67 29.16 15.86
C ASN A 654 -18.41 28.55 16.52
N SER A 655 -17.38 29.39 16.69
CA SER A 655 -16.18 29.00 17.43
C SER A 655 -16.32 29.37 18.91
N THR A 656 -15.54 28.71 19.76
CA THR A 656 -15.35 29.06 21.17
C THR A 656 -13.89 28.97 21.54
N THR A 657 -13.51 29.64 22.61
CA THR A 657 -12.14 29.62 23.14
C THR A 657 -12.12 28.76 24.40
N LEU A 658 -11.21 27.80 24.44
CA LEU A 658 -10.88 27.01 25.62
C LEU A 658 -9.63 27.61 26.27
N THR A 659 -9.62 27.69 27.60
CA THR A 659 -8.51 28.21 28.35
C THR A 659 -8.15 27.25 29.47
N ALA A 660 -6.94 26.71 29.43
CA ALA A 660 -6.38 25.92 30.52
C ALA A 660 -5.61 26.78 31.49
N SER A 661 -5.67 26.42 32.75
CA SER A 661 -4.95 27.06 33.84
C SER A 661 -4.37 26.04 34.84
N GLY A 662 -3.51 26.48 35.76
CA GLY A 662 -3.01 25.68 36.87
C GLY A 662 -1.71 24.93 36.63
N ALA A 663 -1.06 25.08 35.45
CA ALA A 663 0.22 24.45 35.13
C ALA A 663 1.18 25.40 34.40
N GLY A 664 2.43 25.01 34.25
CA GLY A 664 3.45 25.77 33.52
C GLY A 664 3.47 25.56 32.01
N SER A 665 3.03 24.38 31.55
CA SER A 665 2.89 24.02 30.13
C SER A 665 1.67 23.12 29.94
N TYR A 666 1.13 23.09 28.71
CA TYR A 666 -0.12 22.42 28.43
C TYR A 666 -0.03 21.60 27.15
N TRP A 667 -0.79 20.53 27.10
CA TRP A 667 -0.97 19.69 25.92
C TRP A 667 -2.43 19.22 25.81
N TRP A 668 -3.12 19.66 24.78
CA TRP A 668 -4.51 19.29 24.53
C TRP A 668 -4.63 18.04 23.64
N SER A 669 -5.70 17.31 23.82
CA SER A 669 -5.98 16.08 23.06
C SER A 669 -6.08 16.27 21.54
N ASN A 670 -6.24 17.49 21.06
CA ASN A 670 -6.20 17.87 19.64
C ASN A 670 -4.82 18.32 19.15
N GLY A 671 -3.76 18.12 19.95
CA GLY A 671 -2.37 18.40 19.60
C GLY A 671 -1.91 19.86 19.83
N VAL A 672 -2.74 20.70 20.41
CA VAL A 672 -2.38 22.10 20.73
C VAL A 672 -1.62 22.16 22.05
N SER A 673 -0.51 22.96 22.10
CA SER A 673 0.37 23.09 23.26
C SER A 673 0.25 24.45 23.96
N THR A 674 -0.69 25.31 23.58
CA THR A 674 -0.92 26.62 24.22
C THR A 674 -1.99 26.53 25.31
N ALA A 675 -1.87 27.36 26.32
CA ALA A 675 -2.88 27.48 27.39
C ALA A 675 -4.27 27.86 26.83
N VAL A 676 -4.29 28.64 25.73
CA VAL A 676 -5.52 29.15 25.14
C VAL A 676 -5.58 28.68 23.70
N GLN A 677 -6.75 28.13 23.26
CA GLN A 677 -7.01 27.75 21.88
C GLN A 677 -8.44 28.14 21.49
N THR A 678 -8.61 28.48 20.20
CA THR A 678 -9.93 28.67 19.61
C THR A 678 -10.26 27.43 18.80
N ILE A 679 -11.43 26.84 19.04
CA ILE A 679 -11.90 25.62 18.40
C ILE A 679 -13.24 25.89 17.71
N LEU A 680 -13.50 25.11 16.65
CA LEU A 680 -14.74 25.14 15.85
C LEU A 680 -15.23 23.71 15.63
N PRO A 681 -15.67 22.99 16.68
CA PRO A 681 -16.14 21.63 16.50
C PRO A 681 -17.50 21.61 15.78
N SER A 682 -17.67 20.66 14.86
CA SER A 682 -18.94 20.45 14.17
C SER A 682 -19.85 19.45 14.90
N VAL A 683 -19.33 18.73 15.89
CA VAL A 683 -20.02 17.73 16.72
C VAL A 683 -19.61 17.90 18.18
N ASN A 684 -20.42 17.34 19.08
CA ASN A 684 -20.07 17.30 20.50
C ASN A 684 -18.69 16.68 20.70
N THR A 685 -17.79 17.42 21.30
CA THR A 685 -16.39 17.03 21.44
C THR A 685 -15.90 17.30 22.86
N THR A 686 -15.21 16.34 23.46
CA THR A 686 -14.50 16.54 24.72
C THR A 686 -13.02 16.79 24.45
N TYR A 687 -12.49 17.86 24.99
CA TYR A 687 -11.07 18.22 24.93
C TYR A 687 -10.43 17.98 26.28
N THR A 688 -9.43 17.09 26.33
CA THR A 688 -8.66 16.84 27.55
C THR A 688 -7.35 17.63 27.47
N VAL A 689 -6.97 18.31 28.53
CA VAL A 689 -5.68 18.98 28.64
C VAL A 689 -4.81 18.28 29.68
N THR A 690 -3.58 18.03 29.35
CA THR A 690 -2.52 17.64 30.28
C THR A 690 -1.71 18.90 30.62
N GLY A 691 -1.70 19.27 31.84
CA GLY A 691 -0.86 20.37 32.34
C GLY A 691 0.35 19.82 33.07
N THR A 692 1.53 20.37 32.81
CA THR A 692 2.79 19.97 33.44
C THR A 692 3.41 21.18 34.13
N ASP A 693 3.82 21.04 35.40
CA ASP A 693 4.46 22.10 36.18
C ASP A 693 5.97 22.19 35.92
N ALA A 694 6.66 23.09 36.60
CA ALA A 694 8.11 23.31 36.48
C ALA A 694 8.94 22.12 36.99
N ASN A 695 8.36 21.22 37.80
CA ASN A 695 9.01 20.03 38.36
C ASN A 695 8.79 18.82 37.49
N GLY A 696 8.08 18.95 36.37
CA GLY A 696 7.74 17.85 35.49
C GLY A 696 6.55 17.00 35.92
N CYS A 697 5.81 17.43 36.99
CA CYS A 697 4.62 16.74 37.45
C CYS A 697 3.42 17.13 36.58
N SER A 698 2.62 16.12 36.18
CA SER A 698 1.48 16.38 35.30
C SER A 698 0.17 15.86 35.87
N ALA A 699 -0.89 16.55 35.52
CA ALA A 699 -2.28 16.16 35.78
C ALA A 699 -3.14 16.51 34.57
N THR A 700 -4.35 15.95 34.53
CA THR A 700 -5.26 16.14 33.40
C THR A 700 -6.60 16.65 33.87
N ASP A 701 -7.23 17.47 33.01
CA ASP A 701 -8.63 17.87 33.16
C ASP A 701 -9.30 17.92 31.78
N SER A 702 -10.62 17.95 31.69
CA SER A 702 -11.34 17.92 30.44
C SER A 702 -12.53 18.86 30.42
N VAL A 703 -12.77 19.49 29.29
CA VAL A 703 -13.91 20.34 28.98
C VAL A 703 -14.71 19.77 27.82
N ARG A 704 -16.02 19.71 27.97
CA ARG A 704 -16.95 19.25 26.93
C ARG A 704 -17.54 20.44 26.19
N VAL A 705 -17.44 20.40 24.87
CA VAL A 705 -18.09 21.38 23.99
C VAL A 705 -19.28 20.71 23.33
N THR A 706 -20.48 21.19 23.66
CA THR A 706 -21.75 20.72 23.10
C THR A 706 -22.16 21.65 21.97
N VAL A 707 -22.44 21.07 20.79
CA VAL A 707 -22.85 21.81 19.59
C VAL A 707 -24.36 21.65 19.40
N THR A 708 -25.10 22.77 19.42
CA THR A 708 -26.57 22.80 19.30
C THR A 708 -27.01 23.71 18.17
N GLY A 709 -28.31 23.64 17.74
CA GLY A 709 -28.94 24.66 16.91
C GLY A 709 -28.76 24.54 15.41
N GLY A 710 -28.28 23.41 14.87
CA GLY A 710 -28.39 23.05 13.47
C GLY A 710 -29.55 22.05 13.24
N PRO A 711 -29.94 21.77 11.97
CA PRO A 711 -30.89 20.68 11.72
C PRO A 711 -30.31 19.39 12.28
N LEU A 712 -31.16 18.58 12.93
CA LEU A 712 -30.76 17.28 13.44
C LEU A 712 -30.30 16.42 12.26
N ALA A 713 -29.08 15.91 12.34
CA ALA A 713 -28.52 15.00 11.35
C ALA A 713 -27.75 13.86 12.03
N VAL A 714 -27.72 12.69 11.38
CA VAL A 714 -27.00 11.51 11.87
C VAL A 714 -26.20 10.91 10.73
N VAL A 715 -24.96 10.50 11.01
CA VAL A 715 -24.11 9.72 10.13
C VAL A 715 -23.75 8.42 10.84
N ILE A 716 -23.84 7.30 10.12
CA ILE A 716 -23.40 6.01 10.63
C ILE A 716 -22.00 5.70 10.08
N SER A 717 -21.17 5.17 10.92
CA SER A 717 -19.90 4.52 10.54
C SER A 717 -19.78 3.16 11.23
N ALA A 718 -18.85 2.34 10.77
CA ALA A 718 -18.54 1.06 11.38
C ALA A 718 -17.01 0.91 11.47
N THR A 719 -16.53 0.07 12.38
CA THR A 719 -15.10 -0.31 12.38
C THR A 719 -14.71 -0.94 11.05
N ASP A 720 -15.55 -1.85 10.55
CA ASP A 720 -15.37 -2.50 9.26
C ASP A 720 -16.72 -2.60 8.56
N SER A 721 -16.79 -2.11 7.32
CA SER A 721 -18.00 -2.16 6.51
C SER A 721 -18.08 -3.39 5.61
N VAL A 722 -16.99 -4.13 5.52
CA VAL A 722 -16.88 -5.42 4.84
C VAL A 722 -16.19 -6.38 5.82
N ILE A 723 -16.82 -7.48 6.12
CA ILE A 723 -16.33 -8.50 7.06
C ILE A 723 -16.52 -9.89 6.48
N CYS A 724 -15.71 -10.83 6.93
CA CYS A 724 -15.92 -12.24 6.61
C CYS A 724 -17.04 -12.83 7.47
N ASN A 725 -17.74 -13.84 6.97
CA ASN A 725 -18.79 -14.52 7.74
C ASN A 725 -18.23 -15.09 9.05
N GLY A 726 -18.81 -14.65 10.18
CA GLY A 726 -18.37 -15.00 11.53
C GLY A 726 -17.54 -13.91 12.24
N GLU A 727 -17.14 -12.86 11.56
CA GLU A 727 -16.47 -11.71 12.17
C GLU A 727 -17.48 -10.70 12.72
N SER A 728 -17.01 -9.80 13.58
CA SER A 728 -17.84 -8.77 14.20
C SER A 728 -17.33 -7.38 13.83
N SER A 729 -18.25 -6.42 13.78
CA SER A 729 -17.97 -4.99 13.60
C SER A 729 -18.71 -4.17 14.64
N GLN A 730 -18.27 -2.95 14.91
CA GLN A 730 -18.96 -2.03 15.81
C GLN A 730 -19.51 -0.85 15.01
N LEU A 731 -20.81 -0.58 15.19
CA LEU A 731 -21.46 0.56 14.57
C LEU A 731 -21.34 1.80 15.45
N PHE A 732 -21.30 2.98 14.85
CA PHE A 732 -21.28 4.26 15.55
C PHE A 732 -22.29 5.21 14.90
N ALA A 733 -23.08 5.90 15.71
CA ALA A 733 -23.96 6.95 15.26
C ALA A 733 -23.42 8.33 15.70
N SER A 734 -22.90 9.11 14.75
CA SER A 734 -22.45 10.49 14.97
C SER A 734 -23.60 11.44 14.69
N VAL A 735 -24.06 12.16 15.71
CA VAL A 735 -25.22 13.05 15.62
C VAL A 735 -24.77 14.51 15.69
N THR A 736 -25.34 15.35 14.83
CA THR A 736 -25.08 16.79 14.79
C THR A 736 -26.38 17.58 14.79
N GLY A 737 -26.35 18.79 15.32
CA GLY A 737 -27.56 19.66 15.41
C GLY A 737 -28.57 19.19 16.48
N GLY A 738 -29.82 19.63 16.36
CA GLY A 738 -30.88 19.32 17.31
C GLY A 738 -30.68 19.94 18.70
N SER A 739 -31.34 19.34 19.72
CA SER A 739 -31.34 19.84 21.11
C SER A 739 -30.09 19.48 21.93
N GLY A 740 -29.20 18.61 21.40
CA GLY A 740 -28.01 18.14 22.12
C GLY A 740 -28.23 16.93 23.02
N THR A 741 -29.47 16.49 23.22
CA THR A 741 -29.80 15.25 23.93
C THR A 741 -30.47 14.30 22.97
N TYR A 742 -29.93 13.09 22.82
CA TYR A 742 -30.38 12.18 21.78
C TYR A 742 -30.76 10.80 22.32
N THR A 743 -31.75 10.20 21.70
CA THR A 743 -32.10 8.79 21.87
C THR A 743 -31.87 8.06 20.56
N TYR A 744 -31.48 6.81 20.64
CA TYR A 744 -31.13 5.97 19.51
C TYR A 744 -32.03 4.76 19.45
N LEU A 745 -32.39 4.37 18.23
CA LEU A 745 -33.11 3.12 17.97
C LEU A 745 -32.52 2.49 16.71
N TRP A 746 -31.78 1.41 16.92
CA TRP A 746 -31.20 0.62 15.84
C TRP A 746 -32.12 -0.50 15.41
N ALA A 747 -32.11 -0.77 14.12
CA ALA A 747 -32.74 -1.91 13.50
C ALA A 747 -31.88 -2.45 12.37
N SER A 748 -32.12 -3.66 11.92
CA SER A 748 -31.42 -4.28 10.80
C SER A 748 -32.36 -4.95 9.81
N ASN A 749 -31.92 -5.05 8.57
CA ASN A 749 -32.56 -5.83 7.52
C ASN A 749 -31.51 -6.72 6.81
N PRO A 750 -31.56 -8.04 6.92
CA PRO A 750 -32.51 -8.87 7.69
C PRO A 750 -32.59 -8.53 9.18
N SER A 751 -33.72 -8.76 9.80
CA SER A 751 -33.96 -8.44 11.21
C SER A 751 -33.04 -9.28 12.13
N GLY A 752 -32.33 -8.64 13.04
CA GLY A 752 -31.40 -9.29 13.96
C GLY A 752 -30.84 -8.34 15.01
N LEU A 753 -30.83 -7.03 14.74
CA LEU A 753 -30.39 -6.01 15.70
C LEU A 753 -31.58 -5.17 16.17
N SER A 754 -31.70 -5.02 17.50
CA SER A 754 -32.47 -3.96 18.16
C SER A 754 -31.63 -3.44 19.32
N SER A 755 -31.23 -2.17 19.28
CA SER A 755 -30.36 -1.56 20.30
C SER A 755 -30.68 -0.09 20.46
N THR A 756 -30.48 0.41 21.68
CA THR A 756 -30.61 1.84 22.03
C THR A 756 -29.25 2.48 22.34
N LEU A 757 -28.15 1.74 22.19
CA LEU A 757 -26.79 2.25 22.35
C LEU A 757 -26.40 3.11 21.16
N TYR A 758 -25.56 4.11 21.35
CA TYR A 758 -25.04 4.90 20.24
C TYR A 758 -24.00 4.13 19.39
N ASN A 759 -23.45 3.01 19.92
CA ASN A 759 -22.35 2.24 19.31
C ASN A 759 -22.47 0.72 19.53
N PRO A 760 -23.53 0.04 19.05
CA PRO A 760 -23.69 -1.40 19.25
C PRO A 760 -22.67 -2.23 18.47
N TYR A 761 -22.29 -3.39 19.04
CA TYR A 761 -21.55 -4.43 18.33
C TYR A 761 -22.54 -5.30 17.53
N ILE A 762 -22.08 -5.77 16.38
CA ILE A 762 -22.83 -6.61 15.45
C ILE A 762 -21.98 -7.77 14.95
N ASN A 763 -22.63 -8.88 14.64
CA ASN A 763 -22.01 -10.07 14.04
C ASN A 763 -23.00 -10.69 13.02
N PRO A 764 -23.22 -10.05 11.86
CA PRO A 764 -24.13 -10.55 10.86
C PRO A 764 -23.53 -11.75 10.12
N THR A 765 -24.36 -12.75 9.83
CA THR A 765 -23.99 -13.92 9.02
C THR A 765 -24.30 -13.77 7.53
N ALA A 766 -24.94 -12.67 7.15
CA ALA A 766 -25.21 -12.29 5.77
C ALA A 766 -25.15 -10.78 5.63
N THR A 767 -24.93 -10.28 4.43
CA THR A 767 -24.92 -8.84 4.14
C THR A 767 -26.19 -8.21 4.69
N THR A 768 -26.00 -7.27 5.62
CA THR A 768 -27.08 -6.71 6.44
C THR A 768 -27.03 -5.19 6.41
N THR A 769 -28.15 -4.57 6.15
CA THR A 769 -28.31 -3.11 6.27
C THR A 769 -28.81 -2.75 7.65
N TYR A 770 -28.06 -1.90 8.33
CA TYR A 770 -28.38 -1.36 9.63
C TYR A 770 -28.94 0.05 9.47
N SER A 771 -29.95 0.37 10.25
CA SER A 771 -30.52 1.71 10.33
C SER A 771 -30.53 2.18 11.77
N VAL A 772 -30.23 3.44 12.01
CA VAL A 772 -30.43 4.10 13.29
C VAL A 772 -31.40 5.25 13.11
N THR A 773 -32.43 5.27 13.93
CA THR A 773 -33.28 6.44 14.09
C THR A 773 -32.87 7.17 15.35
N VAL A 774 -32.49 8.43 15.18
CA VAL A 774 -32.08 9.31 16.29
C VAL A 774 -33.17 10.35 16.50
N SER A 775 -33.57 10.56 17.76
CA SER A 775 -34.49 11.62 18.16
C SER A 775 -33.85 12.54 19.20
N ASP A 776 -34.10 13.83 19.03
CA ASP A 776 -33.74 14.87 19.99
C ASP A 776 -34.92 15.30 20.87
N GLY A 777 -36.01 14.55 20.85
CA GLY A 777 -37.23 14.84 21.54
C GLY A 777 -38.23 15.71 20.73
N SER A 778 -37.75 16.43 19.74
CA SER A 778 -38.57 17.31 18.87
C SER A 778 -38.56 16.85 17.41
N SER A 779 -37.46 16.33 16.98
CA SER A 779 -37.23 15.87 15.59
C SER A 779 -36.64 14.46 15.59
N THR A 780 -36.82 13.78 14.49
CA THR A 780 -36.19 12.47 14.24
C THR A 780 -35.50 12.45 12.90
N VAL A 781 -34.35 11.79 12.84
CA VAL A 781 -33.60 11.56 11.62
C VAL A 781 -33.12 10.11 11.59
N THR A 782 -33.08 9.53 10.40
CA THR A 782 -32.67 8.14 10.21
C THR A 782 -31.52 8.10 9.21
N ALA A 783 -30.51 7.32 9.51
CA ALA A 783 -29.44 6.97 8.57
C ALA A 783 -29.32 5.45 8.43
N THR A 784 -28.68 5.00 7.36
CA THR A 784 -28.47 3.57 7.09
C THR A 784 -27.04 3.31 6.68
N LEU A 785 -26.53 2.14 7.03
CA LEU A 785 -25.23 1.62 6.63
C LEU A 785 -25.37 0.12 6.33
N THR A 786 -24.80 -0.33 5.24
CA THR A 786 -24.75 -1.76 4.92
C THR A 786 -23.39 -2.32 5.30
N ILE A 787 -23.41 -3.40 6.06
CA ILE A 787 -22.23 -4.23 6.32
C ILE A 787 -22.30 -5.40 5.35
N THR A 788 -21.30 -5.47 4.49
CA THR A 788 -21.17 -6.57 3.53
C THR A 788 -20.50 -7.74 4.22
N VAL A 789 -21.16 -8.89 4.22
CA VAL A 789 -20.60 -10.13 4.73
C VAL A 789 -20.16 -10.97 3.54
N LEU A 790 -18.89 -11.26 3.49
CA LEU A 790 -18.28 -12.09 2.48
C LEU A 790 -18.40 -13.56 2.88
N GLU A 791 -18.77 -14.40 1.95
CA GLU A 791 -18.80 -15.85 2.16
C GLU A 791 -17.36 -16.37 2.30
N LEU A 792 -17.17 -17.32 3.21
CA LEU A 792 -15.87 -17.96 3.35
C LEU A 792 -15.63 -18.89 2.14
N PRO A 793 -14.40 -18.99 1.67
CA PRO A 793 -14.04 -20.00 0.68
C PRO A 793 -14.41 -21.41 1.14
N ALA A 794 -14.68 -22.29 0.21
CA ALA A 794 -14.96 -23.69 0.53
C ALA A 794 -13.77 -24.33 1.28
N GLN A 795 -14.08 -25.14 2.29
CA GLN A 795 -13.08 -25.91 3.04
C GLN A 795 -12.25 -26.77 2.07
N PRO A 796 -10.94 -26.60 2.00
CA PRO A 796 -10.10 -27.42 1.15
C PRO A 796 -9.92 -28.84 1.73
N SER A 797 -9.53 -29.78 0.88
CA SER A 797 -9.09 -31.11 1.31
C SER A 797 -7.65 -31.34 0.93
N ILE A 798 -6.98 -32.22 1.65
CA ILE A 798 -5.62 -32.65 1.39
C ILE A 798 -5.65 -34.03 0.72
N SER A 799 -4.90 -34.17 -0.37
CA SER A 799 -4.59 -35.44 -1.01
C SER A 799 -3.07 -35.61 -1.12
N VAL A 800 -2.60 -36.81 -1.40
CA VAL A 800 -1.17 -37.10 -1.56
C VAL A 800 -0.91 -37.51 -2.98
N ASN A 801 0.17 -36.99 -3.55
CA ASN A 801 0.72 -37.42 -4.82
C ASN A 801 2.21 -37.75 -4.59
N ASP A 802 2.54 -39.03 -4.59
CA ASP A 802 3.83 -39.59 -4.16
C ASP A 802 4.18 -39.18 -2.70
N THR A 803 5.11 -38.27 -2.51
CA THR A 803 5.53 -37.76 -1.18
C THR A 803 4.99 -36.35 -0.90
N LEU A 804 4.23 -35.77 -1.79
CA LEU A 804 3.79 -34.38 -1.71
C LEU A 804 2.35 -34.29 -1.21
N LEU A 805 2.06 -33.35 -0.35
CA LEU A 805 0.70 -33.00 0.05
C LEU A 805 0.13 -32.01 -0.97
N VAL A 806 -1.06 -32.27 -1.45
CA VAL A 806 -1.72 -31.49 -2.49
C VAL A 806 -3.06 -30.98 -1.96
N SER A 807 -3.23 -29.68 -1.94
CA SER A 807 -4.51 -29.06 -1.64
C SER A 807 -5.49 -29.21 -2.81
N SER A 808 -6.77 -29.40 -2.51
CA SER A 808 -7.82 -29.36 -3.52
C SER A 808 -7.97 -27.97 -4.17
N SER A 809 -7.49 -26.92 -3.54
CA SER A 809 -7.45 -25.57 -4.12
C SER A 809 -6.15 -25.37 -4.91
N THR A 810 -6.27 -24.82 -6.12
CA THR A 810 -5.11 -24.56 -7.00
C THR A 810 -4.34 -23.30 -6.61
N THR A 811 -4.96 -22.38 -5.89
CA THR A 811 -4.38 -21.08 -5.51
C THR A 811 -4.78 -20.69 -4.08
N ASN A 812 -4.10 -19.69 -3.54
CA ASN A 812 -4.43 -19.02 -2.29
C ASN A 812 -4.41 -19.95 -1.06
N ASN A 813 -3.60 -20.97 -1.10
CA ASN A 813 -3.44 -21.90 0.02
C ASN A 813 -2.58 -21.27 1.12
N GLN A 814 -2.85 -21.70 2.34
CA GLN A 814 -2.02 -21.47 3.50
C GLN A 814 -1.95 -22.76 4.32
N TRP A 815 -0.77 -23.34 4.41
CA TRP A 815 -0.56 -24.61 5.09
C TRP A 815 -0.22 -24.44 6.56
N PHE A 816 -0.64 -25.38 7.36
CA PHE A 816 -0.42 -25.45 8.81
C PHE A 816 0.15 -26.82 9.19
N TYR A 817 1.06 -26.81 10.14
CA TYR A 817 1.64 -28.00 10.75
C TYR A 817 1.32 -27.97 12.26
N TYR A 818 0.56 -28.95 12.73
CA TYR A 818 0.00 -28.95 14.09
C TYR A 818 -0.67 -27.61 14.49
N GLY A 819 -1.43 -27.02 13.59
CA GLY A 819 -2.13 -25.74 13.78
C GLY A 819 -1.25 -24.50 13.70
N ASN A 820 0.07 -24.63 13.49
CA ASN A 820 0.98 -23.51 13.29
C ASN A 820 1.24 -23.27 11.80
N LEU A 821 1.41 -22.01 11.45
CA LEU A 821 1.64 -21.58 10.06
C LEU A 821 2.94 -22.18 9.51
N VAL A 822 2.88 -22.86 8.37
CA VAL A 822 4.06 -23.29 7.63
C VAL A 822 4.61 -22.09 6.87
N SER A 823 5.81 -21.64 7.23
CA SER A 823 6.46 -20.50 6.59
C SER A 823 6.68 -20.76 5.09
N GLY A 824 6.13 -19.89 4.23
CA GLY A 824 6.19 -20.07 2.77
C GLY A 824 5.23 -21.13 2.21
N GLY A 825 4.41 -21.79 3.04
CA GLY A 825 3.43 -22.79 2.65
C GLY A 825 2.18 -22.18 1.99
N THR A 826 2.32 -21.57 0.81
CA THR A 826 1.24 -20.90 0.11
C THR A 826 0.90 -21.54 -1.25
N ASN A 827 1.66 -22.53 -1.67
CA ASN A 827 1.43 -23.24 -2.92
C ASN A 827 0.34 -24.31 -2.80
N GLN A 828 -0.22 -24.74 -3.91
CA GLN A 828 -1.13 -25.88 -3.95
C GLN A 828 -0.48 -27.17 -3.43
N VAL A 829 0.80 -27.33 -3.72
CA VAL A 829 1.60 -28.49 -3.34
C VAL A 829 2.56 -28.08 -2.24
N LEU A 830 2.57 -28.86 -1.16
CA LEU A 830 3.53 -28.75 -0.08
C LEU A 830 4.41 -30.01 -0.08
N ASP A 831 5.73 -29.81 -0.07
CA ASP A 831 6.69 -30.87 0.21
C ASP A 831 6.92 -30.88 1.73
N PRO A 832 6.38 -31.86 2.46
CA PRO A 832 6.43 -31.84 3.91
C PRO A 832 7.78 -32.35 4.42
N ASP A 833 8.53 -31.50 5.11
CA ASP A 833 9.83 -31.83 5.70
C ASP A 833 9.75 -32.78 6.89
N LEU A 834 8.60 -32.85 7.56
CA LEU A 834 8.40 -33.61 8.81
C LEU A 834 7.14 -34.46 8.75
N PRO A 835 7.12 -35.68 9.37
CA PRO A 835 5.89 -36.41 9.54
C PRO A 835 5.02 -35.76 10.62
N GLY A 836 3.72 -35.75 10.44
CA GLY A 836 2.77 -35.21 11.42
C GLY A 836 1.51 -34.65 10.77
N SER A 837 0.76 -33.90 11.54
CA SER A 837 -0.55 -33.42 11.18
C SER A 837 -0.48 -32.11 10.39
N TYR A 838 -0.92 -32.16 9.14
CA TYR A 838 -0.99 -31.01 8.25
C TYR A 838 -2.44 -30.64 7.98
N GLN A 839 -2.68 -29.37 7.91
CA GLN A 839 -3.94 -28.77 7.48
C GLN A 839 -3.67 -27.67 6.46
N VAL A 840 -4.64 -27.35 5.64
CA VAL A 840 -4.58 -26.25 4.69
C VAL A 840 -5.83 -25.41 4.78
N GLN A 841 -5.68 -24.12 4.62
CA GLN A 841 -6.75 -23.14 4.51
C GLN A 841 -6.62 -22.42 3.18
N VAL A 842 -7.71 -21.95 2.62
CA VAL A 842 -7.73 -21.08 1.44
C VAL A 842 -8.07 -19.66 1.90
N ILE A 843 -7.24 -18.69 1.55
CA ILE A 843 -7.51 -17.28 1.83
C ILE A 843 -7.87 -16.61 0.52
N ASP A 844 -9.09 -16.08 0.39
CA ASP A 844 -9.51 -15.42 -0.85
C ASP A 844 -8.84 -14.05 -1.06
N SER A 845 -9.16 -13.41 -2.17
CA SER A 845 -8.63 -12.08 -2.51
C SER A 845 -9.07 -10.97 -1.55
N ASN A 846 -10.08 -11.22 -0.72
CA ASN A 846 -10.60 -10.28 0.27
C ASN A 846 -10.01 -10.53 1.66
N GLY A 847 -9.18 -11.55 1.82
CA GLY A 847 -8.57 -11.94 3.08
C GLY A 847 -9.40 -12.91 3.92
N CYS A 848 -10.55 -13.40 3.41
CA CYS A 848 -11.39 -14.35 4.12
C CYS A 848 -10.81 -15.77 4.04
N GLY A 849 -10.58 -16.38 5.21
CA GLY A 849 -10.06 -17.74 5.32
C GLY A 849 -11.17 -18.77 5.35
N SER A 850 -11.05 -19.83 4.55
CA SER A 850 -11.93 -21.01 4.67
C SER A 850 -11.80 -21.67 6.04
N PRO A 851 -12.71 -22.52 6.45
CA PRO A 851 -12.38 -23.49 7.49
C PRO A 851 -11.12 -24.28 7.12
N LEU A 852 -10.31 -24.63 8.14
CA LEU A 852 -9.15 -25.51 7.91
C LEU A 852 -9.62 -26.86 7.36
N SER A 853 -8.83 -27.48 6.49
CA SER A 853 -9.06 -28.84 6.05
C SER A 853 -9.15 -29.80 7.24
N GLU A 854 -9.75 -30.97 7.05
CA GLU A 854 -9.51 -32.08 8.00
C GLU A 854 -8.00 -32.30 8.14
N PRO A 855 -7.52 -32.61 9.36
CA PRO A 855 -6.11 -32.90 9.58
C PRO A 855 -5.65 -34.11 8.75
N TYR A 856 -4.57 -33.95 8.04
CA TYR A 856 -3.92 -35.04 7.31
C TYR A 856 -2.63 -35.45 8.03
N GLU A 857 -2.60 -36.70 8.47
CA GLU A 857 -1.40 -37.29 9.12
C GLU A 857 -0.42 -37.76 8.05
N TYR A 858 0.61 -36.94 7.81
CA TYR A 858 1.66 -37.26 6.83
C TYR A 858 2.70 -38.21 7.45
N ILE A 859 2.96 -39.32 6.77
CA ILE A 859 3.96 -40.32 7.16
C ILE A 859 4.98 -40.39 6.03
N ILE A 860 6.25 -40.16 6.30
CA ILE A 860 7.31 -40.32 5.31
C ILE A 860 7.44 -41.78 4.95
N SER A 861 6.84 -42.21 3.85
CA SER A 861 6.98 -43.57 3.33
C SER A 861 8.06 -43.59 2.25
N GLY A 862 9.24 -44.02 2.69
CA GLY A 862 10.35 -44.24 1.76
C GLY A 862 11.44 -45.06 2.39
N VAL A 863 11.17 -46.28 2.74
CA VAL A 863 11.88 -47.57 2.70
C VAL A 863 10.99 -48.61 3.38
N LYS A 864 10.56 -49.64 2.68
CA LYS A 864 9.83 -50.84 3.06
C LYS A 864 9.07 -50.78 4.41
N ASP A 865 7.75 -50.77 4.30
CA ASP A 865 6.83 -51.09 5.38
C ASP A 865 7.36 -52.17 6.32
N LEU A 866 7.77 -51.74 7.50
CA LEU A 866 7.85 -52.61 8.67
C LEU A 866 7.27 -51.81 9.84
N LEU A 867 6.06 -52.22 10.23
CA LEU A 867 5.28 -51.81 11.39
C LEU A 867 6.02 -50.93 12.43
N ALA A 868 5.89 -49.63 12.27
CA ALA A 868 6.60 -48.58 13.07
C ALA A 868 6.36 -48.67 14.57
N SER A 869 5.41 -49.48 15.04
CA SER A 869 5.09 -49.70 16.46
C SER A 869 6.05 -50.64 17.19
N SER A 870 6.86 -51.42 16.48
CA SER A 870 7.69 -52.45 17.06
C SER A 870 9.20 -52.20 17.09
N PHE A 871 9.71 -51.18 16.38
CA PHE A 871 11.15 -50.95 16.25
C PHE A 871 11.80 -50.25 17.41
N PHE A 872 11.15 -49.28 18.02
CA PHE A 872 11.61 -48.73 19.30
C PHE A 872 10.42 -48.12 20.10
N SER A 873 10.59 -48.07 21.40
CA SER A 873 9.63 -47.48 22.33
C SER A 873 10.28 -46.36 23.15
N LEU A 874 9.47 -45.44 23.60
CA LEU A 874 9.86 -44.36 24.51
C LEU A 874 9.12 -44.54 25.83
N ALA A 875 9.85 -44.70 26.92
CA ALA A 875 9.23 -44.88 28.22
C ALA A 875 10.03 -44.16 29.33
N PRO A 876 9.39 -43.44 30.24
CA PRO A 876 7.98 -43.12 30.23
C PRO A 876 7.61 -42.10 29.11
N ASN A 877 6.38 -42.13 28.62
CA ASN A 877 5.82 -41.12 27.73
C ASN A 877 4.33 -40.94 28.09
N PRO A 878 3.90 -39.84 28.72
CA PRO A 878 4.68 -38.65 29.06
C PRO A 878 5.89 -38.87 29.99
N ALA A 879 6.98 -38.13 29.71
CA ALA A 879 8.22 -38.16 30.47
C ALA A 879 8.35 -36.90 31.36
N GLN A 880 9.08 -37.02 32.46
CA GLN A 880 9.39 -35.86 33.32
C GLN A 880 10.86 -35.43 33.16
N ASN A 881 11.78 -36.20 33.66
CA ASN A 881 13.21 -35.85 33.70
C ASN A 881 14.08 -36.67 32.76
N ILE A 882 13.64 -37.86 32.43
CA ILE A 882 14.35 -38.79 31.53
C ILE A 882 13.34 -39.55 30.67
N VAL A 883 13.77 -39.96 29.49
CA VAL A 883 13.08 -40.94 28.67
C VAL A 883 14.09 -42.00 28.19
N VAL A 884 13.68 -43.25 28.22
CA VAL A 884 14.48 -44.38 27.74
C VAL A 884 13.98 -44.74 26.33
N VAL A 885 14.91 -44.79 25.38
CA VAL A 885 14.69 -45.29 24.04
C VAL A 885 15.06 -46.77 24.00
N SER A 886 14.07 -47.65 23.84
CA SER A 886 14.24 -49.08 23.83
C SER A 886 13.79 -49.70 22.53
N GLY A 887 14.58 -50.57 21.90
CA GLY A 887 14.22 -51.16 20.61
C GLY A 887 15.27 -52.18 20.12
N SER A 888 14.93 -52.87 19.03
CA SER A 888 15.79 -53.88 18.39
C SER A 888 16.73 -53.23 17.38
N PHE A 889 17.60 -52.28 17.82
CA PHE A 889 18.67 -51.76 17.01
C PHE A 889 19.99 -52.35 17.48
N SER A 890 20.59 -53.19 16.64
CA SER A 890 21.85 -53.85 16.94
C SER A 890 23.05 -53.02 16.47
N GLY A 891 23.95 -52.67 17.39
CA GLY A 891 25.22 -52.03 17.12
C GLY A 891 25.35 -50.60 17.69
N ASN A 892 26.61 -50.17 17.85
CA ASN A 892 26.96 -48.88 18.47
C ASN A 892 27.01 -47.71 17.47
N ASP A 893 26.11 -47.63 16.50
CA ASP A 893 26.17 -46.59 15.48
C ASP A 893 24.76 -46.04 15.17
N TYR A 894 24.14 -45.46 16.20
CA TYR A 894 22.88 -44.75 16.08
C TYR A 894 22.93 -43.38 16.75
N ALA A 895 22.09 -42.45 16.28
CA ALA A 895 21.90 -41.14 16.89
C ALA A 895 20.44 -40.93 17.23
N VAL A 896 20.19 -40.27 18.33
CA VAL A 896 18.86 -39.86 18.75
C VAL A 896 18.82 -38.34 18.79
N TYR A 897 17.87 -37.71 18.04
CA TYR A 897 17.63 -36.31 18.07
C TYR A 897 16.25 -36.03 18.62
N LEU A 898 16.11 -34.98 19.40
CA LEU A 898 14.86 -34.49 19.90
C LEU A 898 14.58 -33.13 19.27
N TYR A 899 13.45 -33.01 18.64
CA TYR A 899 12.99 -31.77 18.00
C TYR A 899 11.87 -31.11 18.79
N ASP A 900 11.90 -29.79 18.94
CA ASP A 900 10.77 -29.04 19.47
C ASP A 900 9.69 -28.84 18.36
N TYR A 901 8.59 -28.23 18.73
CA TYR A 901 7.46 -27.95 17.81
C TYR A 901 7.82 -27.02 16.64
N THR A 902 8.97 -26.34 16.67
CA THR A 902 9.47 -25.51 15.57
C THR A 902 10.38 -26.28 14.61
N GLY A 903 10.61 -27.58 14.86
CA GLY A 903 11.52 -28.42 14.08
C GLY A 903 13.00 -28.22 14.41
N ARG A 904 13.33 -27.50 15.49
CA ARG A 904 14.70 -27.26 15.92
C ARG A 904 15.16 -28.45 16.81
N VAL A 905 16.37 -28.93 16.56
CA VAL A 905 17.01 -29.93 17.45
C VAL A 905 17.30 -29.28 18.81
N VAL A 906 16.67 -29.79 19.87
CA VAL A 906 16.85 -29.31 21.24
C VAL A 906 17.67 -30.28 22.09
N LEU A 907 17.88 -31.53 21.64
CA LEU A 907 18.77 -32.51 22.24
C LEU A 907 19.28 -33.46 21.15
N SER A 908 20.55 -33.82 21.16
CA SER A 908 21.09 -34.85 20.30
C SER A 908 22.07 -35.73 21.10
N GLU A 909 21.90 -37.05 21.03
CA GLU A 909 22.76 -38.01 21.70
C GLU A 909 23.15 -39.12 20.72
N LYS A 910 24.40 -39.53 20.74
CA LYS A 910 24.88 -40.62 19.91
C LYS A 910 25.20 -41.86 20.80
N ASN A 911 24.65 -42.99 20.36
CA ASN A 911 24.85 -44.28 21.08
C ASN A 911 24.41 -44.28 22.56
N LYS A 912 23.42 -43.44 22.88
CA LYS A 912 22.81 -43.41 24.23
C LYS A 912 21.31 -43.65 24.13
N ASN A 913 20.83 -44.56 24.95
CA ASN A 913 19.44 -44.97 25.03
C ASN A 913 18.64 -44.27 26.16
N ILE A 914 19.29 -43.40 26.94
CA ILE A 914 18.66 -42.62 28.00
C ILE A 914 18.90 -41.15 27.68
N LEU A 915 17.82 -40.43 27.47
CA LEU A 915 17.83 -38.98 27.20
C LEU A 915 17.50 -38.25 28.49
N ASN A 916 18.34 -37.28 28.85
CA ASN A 916 18.09 -36.40 29.98
C ASN A 916 17.29 -35.17 29.50
N LEU A 917 16.09 -34.99 30.06
CA LEU A 917 15.13 -33.96 29.67
C LEU A 917 15.07 -32.79 30.66
N ASN A 918 15.97 -32.74 31.65
CA ASN A 918 15.91 -31.74 32.74
C ASN A 918 15.95 -30.29 32.27
N GLN A 919 16.61 -30.04 31.15
CA GLN A 919 16.75 -28.69 30.55
C GLN A 919 15.59 -28.30 29.62
N LEU A 920 14.63 -29.18 29.37
CA LEU A 920 13.54 -28.95 28.43
C LEU A 920 12.24 -28.63 29.16
N ASN A 921 11.44 -27.72 28.62
CA ASN A 921 10.14 -27.37 29.19
C ASN A 921 9.08 -28.43 28.94
N SER A 922 7.96 -28.39 29.69
CA SER A 922 6.79 -29.21 29.39
C SER A 922 6.27 -28.89 28.00
N GLY A 923 5.94 -29.91 27.20
CA GLY A 923 5.48 -29.72 25.82
C GLY A 923 5.57 -31.01 25.01
N SER A 924 5.15 -30.90 23.74
CA SER A 924 5.26 -31.97 22.75
C SER A 924 6.56 -31.87 21.98
N TYR A 925 7.23 -32.98 21.79
CA TYR A 925 8.52 -33.12 21.09
C TYR A 925 8.46 -34.30 20.14
N VAL A 926 9.35 -34.34 19.17
CA VAL A 926 9.53 -35.48 18.27
C VAL A 926 10.93 -36.07 18.46
N VAL A 927 11.00 -37.36 18.74
CA VAL A 927 12.25 -38.10 18.83
C VAL A 927 12.53 -38.76 17.48
N LEU A 928 13.67 -38.44 16.86
CA LEU A 928 14.21 -39.15 15.71
C LEU A 928 15.29 -40.14 16.19
N LEU A 929 15.11 -41.40 15.86
CA LEU A 929 16.18 -42.40 15.90
C LEU A 929 16.76 -42.57 14.50
N GLU A 930 18.04 -42.29 14.33
CA GLU A 930 18.76 -42.37 13.05
C GLU A 930 19.85 -43.45 13.16
N THR A 931 19.85 -44.36 12.21
CA THR A 931 20.93 -45.35 11.98
C THR A 931 21.44 -45.22 10.53
N LYS A 932 22.41 -45.99 10.11
CA LYS A 932 22.85 -46.08 8.70
C LYS A 932 21.78 -46.61 7.74
N GLU A 933 20.78 -47.31 8.28
CA GLU A 933 19.80 -48.05 7.45
C GLU A 933 18.40 -47.43 7.49
N PHE A 934 18.05 -46.67 8.53
CA PHE A 934 16.72 -46.10 8.69
C PHE A 934 16.69 -44.88 9.61
N ARG A 935 15.63 -44.08 9.44
CA ARG A 935 15.21 -42.98 10.31
C ARG A 935 13.78 -43.24 10.74
N ILE A 936 13.53 -43.22 12.04
CA ILE A 936 12.18 -43.42 12.62
C ILE A 936 11.90 -42.31 13.63
N TYR A 937 10.72 -41.72 13.52
CA TYR A 937 10.24 -40.64 14.38
C TYR A 937 9.17 -41.17 15.35
N LYS A 938 9.19 -40.70 16.61
CA LYS A 938 8.13 -40.93 17.58
C LYS A 938 7.82 -39.70 18.40
N PRO A 939 6.53 -39.43 18.70
CA PRO A 939 6.17 -38.30 19.56
C PRO A 939 6.58 -38.61 21.03
N LEU A 940 7.07 -37.58 21.72
CA LEU A 940 7.38 -37.57 23.13
C LEU A 940 6.65 -36.40 23.80
N ILE A 941 5.93 -36.64 24.85
CA ILE A 941 5.34 -35.62 25.71
C ILE A 941 6.21 -35.46 26.95
N ILE A 942 6.65 -34.24 27.22
CA ILE A 942 7.33 -33.88 28.46
C ILE A 942 6.34 -33.18 29.37
N SER A 943 6.17 -33.71 30.58
CA SER A 943 5.20 -33.22 31.59
C SER A 943 5.94 -33.03 32.92
N LYS A 944 6.47 -31.84 33.15
CA LYS A 944 7.12 -31.43 34.41
C LYS A 944 6.14 -30.76 35.33
#